data_bd74f43e8e0a8261a489a8bb2e178a79
#
_entry.id   bd74f43e8e0a8261a489a8bb2e178a79
#
_cell.length_a   1.000
_cell.length_b   1.000
_cell.length_c   1.000
_cell.angle_alpha   90.00
_cell.angle_beta   90.00
_cell.angle_gamma   90.00
#
_symmetry.space_group_name_H-M   'P 1'
#
loop_
_entity.id
_entity.type
_entity.pdbx_description
1 polymer ?
#
loop_
_entity_poly.entity_id
_entity_poly.type
_entity_poly.pdbx_seq_one_letter_code
_entity_poly.pdbx_strand_id
1 'polypeptide(L)'
;MVAALRSHFNGKTKISGNFGSLSGIAAVFSACLLSALPAYAVEIASPDGRIVVDVDTRNGIPGYSITFNDKPVLNFSRLGLQFQKAPDFVEGFDIASVETKTTDLVWTQPWGEEKDIRDHHKEARIVFQSQTGPARQMTVTFRVFDDGVGFRYDIPAQAGVDAIKITDELTEFTFHDNLKAWWIPAYKDNRYEYQYAASSIDSLDVIHTPATFEGDKIAISIHEAALTDYASMTLRRPMMHGQTLKADLVPWADGIKVYANASFKTPWRTIQIADTAYELANSRMILNLNEPNALGDVSWVKPGKYVGIWWCAHIRTCTWETGEKHGATTENTMRYMDFAAKYGFDGVLVEGWNIGWDGNWYENGDLFRFTEPTPDFDIEKIAAHGRKVGVPLIGHHETSANIVNYEKQLDAAFAFSEKHGMRAVKTGYVGSRLNDTEWHHGQYMVQHFQNVVETAARHHIAIDAHEPIKDTGLRRTYPNMMTREGARGGEYDAWSHAAQGNHPDHATILPYTRMLSGPMDYTAGIVDLRFGEQEENGVSSTVAKQLALMVVIYSPLQMAADLPENYEGHPGFQFIRDVPADWEESIALDGRIGAYFVMARKDRNSPDWYLGAVSDEQARTITVPLDFLDNATTYRAEIYADGEGAHWLDNPQPLAVKTKTVTAEDSLNLELAQGGGQAIRFTPLAAR
;
A
#
# COMPACT_ATOMS: atom_id res chain seq x y z
N MET A 1 -42.88 8.55 21.39
CA MET A 1 -44.26 8.71 20.92
C MET A 1 -44.42 7.65 19.84
N VAL A 2 -44.82 6.41 20.22
CA VAL A 2 -46.16 5.84 20.25
C VAL A 2 -46.79 5.89 18.85
N ALA A 3 -47.17 4.84 18.18
CA ALA A 3 -47.80 3.57 18.32
C ALA A 3 -48.14 3.10 16.90
N ALA A 4 -47.90 1.89 16.56
CA ALA A 4 -48.88 0.80 16.37
C ALA A 4 -49.97 0.98 15.30
N LEU A 5 -50.00 0.00 14.40
CA LEU A 5 -51.29 -0.49 13.83
C LEU A 5 -51.13 -1.98 13.40
N ARG A 6 -51.98 -2.81 14.04
CA ARG A 6 -52.29 -4.19 13.66
C ARG A 6 -53.57 -4.20 12.79
N SER A 7 -53.70 -5.18 11.90
CA SER A 7 -54.98 -5.94 11.64
C SER A 7 -54.69 -7.03 10.64
N HIS A 8 -54.79 -8.26 10.99
CA HIS A 8 -55.89 -9.23 10.82
C HIS A 8 -56.23 -9.58 9.38
N PHE A 9 -56.03 -10.87 9.03
CA PHE A 9 -57.11 -11.68 8.46
C PHE A 9 -56.94 -13.19 8.72
N ASN A 10 -57.96 -13.81 9.29
CA ASN A 10 -58.21 -15.24 9.49
C ASN A 10 -58.77 -15.88 8.23
N GLY A 11 -58.45 -17.15 7.97
CA GLY A 11 -59.17 -17.98 7.01
C GLY A 11 -58.92 -19.46 7.28
N LYS A 12 -59.81 -20.08 8.05
CA LYS A 12 -59.90 -21.54 8.25
C LYS A 12 -60.63 -22.19 7.09
N THR A 13 -60.13 -23.33 6.61
CA THR A 13 -61.03 -24.34 6.02
C THR A 13 -60.54 -25.76 6.39
N LYS A 14 -61.42 -26.51 7.04
CA LYS A 14 -61.32 -27.94 7.33
C LYS A 14 -61.88 -28.72 6.15
N ILE A 15 -61.25 -29.84 5.80
CA ILE A 15 -61.95 -31.01 5.23
C ILE A 15 -61.34 -32.30 5.82
N SER A 16 -62.24 -33.15 6.25
CA SER A 16 -62.07 -34.43 6.92
C SER A 16 -62.12 -35.60 5.95
N GLY A 17 -61.53 -36.76 6.32
CA GLY A 17 -61.89 -38.05 5.70
C GLY A 17 -60.74 -39.07 5.73
N ASN A 18 -60.75 -39.89 6.58
CA ASN A 18 -61.02 -41.29 6.93
C ASN A 18 -59.99 -42.36 6.50
N PHE A 19 -59.55 -43.09 7.56
CA PHE A 19 -59.25 -44.53 7.75
C PHE A 19 -58.60 -45.38 6.64
N GLY A 20 -57.54 -46.07 7.07
CA GLY A 20 -57.01 -47.31 6.46
C GLY A 20 -55.77 -47.88 7.14
N SER A 21 -55.97 -49.01 7.73
CA SER A 21 -55.20 -49.84 8.64
C SER A 21 -53.81 -50.29 8.29
N LEU A 22 -53.00 -50.45 9.34
CA LEU A 22 -52.03 -51.54 9.68
C LEU A 22 -51.05 -52.09 8.61
N SER A 23 -49.75 -51.92 8.85
CA SER A 23 -48.82 -53.05 9.01
C SER A 23 -47.46 -52.57 9.52
N GLY A 24 -46.90 -53.25 10.49
CA GLY A 24 -45.63 -52.91 11.15
C GLY A 24 -44.43 -53.07 10.24
N ILE A 25 -43.48 -52.15 10.44
CA ILE A 25 -42.12 -52.35 10.00
C ILE A 25 -41.19 -52.00 11.16
N ALA A 26 -40.32 -52.97 11.48
CA ALA A 26 -39.33 -52.90 12.51
C ALA A 26 -38.35 -51.74 12.31
N ALA A 27 -38.16 -50.92 13.33
CA ALA A 27 -37.12 -49.90 13.37
C ALA A 27 -35.77 -50.61 13.55
N VAL A 28 -34.98 -50.67 12.50
CA VAL A 28 -33.55 -50.97 12.58
C VAL A 28 -32.85 -49.69 13.00
N PHE A 29 -32.45 -49.58 14.25
CA PHE A 29 -31.48 -48.60 14.72
C PHE A 29 -30.15 -48.93 14.08
N SER A 30 -29.83 -48.21 12.98
CA SER A 30 -28.48 -48.16 12.44
C SER A 30 -27.67 -47.21 13.31
N ALA A 31 -26.93 -47.74 14.26
CA ALA A 31 -25.91 -46.95 14.96
C ALA A 31 -24.83 -46.58 13.94
N CYS A 32 -24.87 -45.34 13.47
CA CYS A 32 -23.70 -44.77 12.82
C CYS A 32 -22.58 -44.69 13.86
N LEU A 33 -21.67 -45.63 13.83
CA LEU A 33 -20.35 -45.48 14.38
C LEU A 33 -19.70 -44.33 13.65
N LEU A 34 -19.66 -43.14 14.24
CA LEU A 34 -18.70 -42.10 13.87
C LEU A 34 -17.32 -42.68 14.16
N SER A 35 -16.70 -43.31 13.15
CA SER A 35 -15.27 -43.57 13.17
C SER A 35 -14.60 -42.21 13.20
N ALA A 36 -13.88 -41.87 14.26
CA ALA A 36 -12.94 -40.77 14.29
C ALA A 36 -11.97 -40.98 13.13
N LEU A 37 -12.10 -40.18 12.08
CA LEU A 37 -11.12 -40.12 11.02
C LEU A 37 -9.81 -39.68 11.67
N PRO A 38 -8.66 -40.26 11.32
CA PRO A 38 -7.38 -39.76 11.78
C PRO A 38 -7.25 -38.28 11.32
N ALA A 39 -6.66 -37.44 12.15
CA ALA A 39 -6.36 -36.06 11.82
C ALA A 39 -5.48 -36.04 10.57
N TYR A 40 -6.08 -35.82 9.41
CA TYR A 40 -5.35 -35.63 8.16
C TYR A 40 -4.94 -34.16 8.06
N ALA A 41 -3.66 -33.90 7.87
CA ALA A 41 -3.18 -32.61 7.40
C ALA A 41 -3.87 -32.27 6.06
N VAL A 42 -4.30 -31.03 5.90
CA VAL A 42 -4.91 -30.53 4.67
C VAL A 42 -3.81 -29.89 3.83
N GLU A 43 -3.45 -30.54 2.74
CA GLU A 43 -2.45 -30.03 1.80
C GLU A 43 -3.12 -29.14 0.73
N ILE A 44 -2.55 -27.96 0.48
CA ILE A 44 -2.98 -27.01 -0.52
C ILE A 44 -1.75 -26.55 -1.31
N ALA A 45 -1.60 -27.02 -2.55
CA ALA A 45 -0.50 -26.59 -3.42
C ALA A 45 -0.90 -25.38 -4.28
N SER A 46 0.05 -24.50 -4.60
CA SER A 46 -0.12 -23.46 -5.62
C SER A 46 -0.51 -24.07 -6.98
N PRO A 47 -1.05 -23.28 -7.93
CA PRO A 47 -1.35 -23.80 -9.27
C PRO A 47 -0.16 -24.45 -9.97
N ASP A 48 1.04 -23.89 -9.85
CA ASP A 48 2.29 -24.42 -10.38
C ASP A 48 2.92 -25.53 -9.51
N GLY A 49 2.41 -25.74 -8.29
CA GLY A 49 2.85 -26.76 -7.36
C GLY A 49 4.12 -26.45 -6.56
N ARG A 50 4.69 -25.25 -6.71
CA ARG A 50 5.95 -24.87 -6.04
C ARG A 50 5.77 -24.51 -4.56
N ILE A 51 4.64 -23.91 -4.20
CA ILE A 51 4.27 -23.55 -2.83
C ILE A 51 3.25 -24.56 -2.33
N VAL A 52 3.54 -25.19 -1.19
CA VAL A 52 2.62 -26.14 -0.56
C VAL A 52 2.38 -25.70 0.90
N VAL A 53 1.11 -25.59 1.26
CA VAL A 53 0.65 -25.27 2.62
C VAL A 53 0.03 -26.53 3.22
N ASP A 54 0.58 -26.99 4.34
CA ASP A 54 -0.01 -28.05 5.16
C ASP A 54 -0.71 -27.41 6.36
N VAL A 55 -2.00 -27.67 6.51
CA VAL A 55 -2.80 -27.21 7.65
C VAL A 55 -3.19 -28.39 8.53
N ASP A 56 -2.90 -28.28 9.83
CA ASP A 56 -3.03 -29.38 10.77
C ASP A 56 -3.46 -28.87 12.16
N THR A 57 -3.79 -29.80 13.05
CA THR A 57 -3.94 -29.56 14.49
C THR A 57 -2.91 -30.37 15.25
N ARG A 58 -2.07 -29.72 16.05
CA ARG A 58 -1.10 -30.38 16.93
C ARG A 58 -1.53 -30.25 18.38
N ASN A 59 -1.91 -31.36 19.00
CA ASN A 59 -2.49 -31.36 20.35
C ASN A 59 -3.71 -30.44 20.48
N GLY A 60 -4.55 -30.39 19.44
CA GLY A 60 -5.72 -29.53 19.40
C GLY A 60 -5.43 -28.04 19.12
N ILE A 61 -4.19 -27.68 18.78
CA ILE A 61 -3.80 -26.32 18.40
C ILE A 61 -3.81 -26.22 16.87
N PRO A 62 -4.68 -25.39 16.26
CA PRO A 62 -4.64 -25.15 14.82
C PRO A 62 -3.33 -24.49 14.39
N GLY A 63 -2.83 -24.88 13.23
CA GLY A 63 -1.62 -24.29 12.68
C GLY A 63 -1.37 -24.70 11.23
N TYR A 64 -0.29 -24.18 10.67
CA TYR A 64 0.10 -24.42 9.29
C TYR A 64 1.61 -24.47 9.15
N SER A 65 2.09 -25.06 8.07
CA SER A 65 3.49 -25.00 7.63
C SER A 65 3.55 -24.77 6.13
N ILE A 66 4.67 -24.25 5.63
CA ILE A 66 4.84 -23.92 4.20
C ILE A 66 6.16 -24.51 3.70
N THR A 67 6.10 -25.15 2.53
CA THR A 67 7.28 -25.51 1.74
C THR A 67 7.27 -24.75 0.41
N PHE A 68 8.47 -24.50 -0.13
CA PHE A 68 8.69 -23.88 -1.44
C PHE A 68 9.78 -24.66 -2.17
N ASN A 69 9.47 -25.14 -3.40
CA ASN A 69 10.36 -26.02 -4.15
C ASN A 69 10.82 -27.23 -3.29
N ASP A 70 9.89 -27.89 -2.62
CA ASP A 70 10.11 -29.04 -1.71
C ASP A 70 11.01 -28.74 -0.49
N LYS A 71 11.30 -27.48 -0.19
CA LYS A 71 12.09 -27.07 0.99
C LYS A 71 11.21 -26.39 2.01
N PRO A 72 11.42 -26.67 3.33
CA PRO A 72 10.68 -25.97 4.36
C PRO A 72 11.03 -24.48 4.40
N VAL A 73 9.99 -23.63 4.45
CA VAL A 73 10.06 -22.18 4.57
C VAL A 73 9.56 -21.74 5.92
N LEU A 74 8.34 -22.12 6.26
CA LEU A 74 7.79 -21.96 7.59
C LEU A 74 7.51 -23.32 8.20
N ASN A 75 8.04 -23.55 9.40
CA ASN A 75 7.68 -24.67 10.26
C ASN A 75 6.25 -24.47 10.81
N PHE A 76 5.75 -25.44 11.57
CA PHE A 76 4.43 -25.33 12.18
C PHE A 76 4.28 -23.99 12.90
N SER A 77 3.38 -23.18 12.40
CA SER A 77 3.04 -21.83 12.84
C SER A 77 1.62 -21.85 13.38
N ARG A 78 1.45 -21.44 14.62
CA ARG A 78 0.18 -21.46 15.33
C ARG A 78 -0.82 -20.48 14.73
N LEU A 79 -2.11 -20.83 14.80
CA LEU A 79 -3.28 -20.01 14.52
C LEU A 79 -4.11 -19.84 15.80
N GLY A 80 -4.84 -18.71 15.92
CA GLY A 80 -5.79 -18.52 17.00
C GLY A 80 -6.06 -17.07 17.36
N LEU A 81 -7.11 -16.87 18.16
CA LEU A 81 -7.57 -15.57 18.65
C LEU A 81 -7.90 -15.66 20.14
N GLN A 82 -7.53 -14.61 20.90
CA GLN A 82 -7.91 -14.45 22.30
C GLN A 82 -8.90 -13.31 22.48
N PHE A 83 -9.86 -13.50 23.36
CA PHE A 83 -10.93 -12.56 23.62
C PHE A 83 -11.00 -12.15 25.09
N GLN A 84 -11.45 -10.93 25.34
CA GLN A 84 -11.86 -10.52 26.68
C GLN A 84 -13.28 -11.04 26.95
N LYS A 85 -13.44 -11.95 27.91
CA LYS A 85 -14.73 -12.50 28.38
C LYS A 85 -15.48 -13.47 27.44
N ALA A 86 -15.03 -13.69 26.22
CA ALA A 86 -15.56 -14.76 25.35
C ALA A 86 -14.61 -15.95 25.35
N PRO A 87 -15.08 -17.17 25.01
CA PRO A 87 -14.20 -18.34 24.90
C PRO A 87 -13.19 -18.16 23.78
N ASP A 88 -11.90 -18.38 24.09
CA ASP A 88 -10.79 -18.25 23.15
C ASP A 88 -10.81 -19.29 22.02
N PHE A 89 -10.23 -18.96 20.89
CA PHE A 89 -9.95 -19.85 19.77
C PHE A 89 -8.45 -20.20 19.75
N VAL A 90 -8.00 -20.97 20.72
CA VAL A 90 -6.57 -21.19 21.02
C VAL A 90 -6.18 -22.68 20.94
N GLU A 91 -6.97 -23.55 21.56
CA GLU A 91 -6.69 -24.99 21.65
C GLU A 91 -7.98 -25.81 21.81
N GLY A 92 -7.87 -27.13 21.68
CA GLY A 92 -8.98 -28.05 21.76
C GLY A 92 -9.81 -28.10 20.48
N PHE A 93 -9.21 -27.83 19.32
CA PHE A 93 -9.86 -27.86 18.02
C PHE A 93 -9.37 -29.01 17.16
N ASP A 94 -10.28 -29.55 16.34
CA ASP A 94 -9.96 -30.45 15.24
C ASP A 94 -10.59 -29.91 13.93
N ILE A 95 -10.05 -30.38 12.81
CA ILE A 95 -10.60 -30.08 11.48
C ILE A 95 -11.91 -30.83 11.30
N ALA A 96 -13.01 -30.11 11.13
CA ALA A 96 -14.35 -30.66 10.97
C ALA A 96 -14.74 -30.83 9.49
N SER A 97 -14.34 -29.88 8.64
CA SER A 97 -14.60 -29.98 7.19
C SER A 97 -13.61 -29.13 6.40
N VAL A 98 -13.46 -29.47 5.13
CA VAL A 98 -12.63 -28.77 4.16
C VAL A 98 -13.41 -28.62 2.87
N GLU A 99 -13.44 -27.41 2.34
CA GLU A 99 -13.98 -27.11 1.01
C GLU A 99 -12.84 -26.50 0.17
N THR A 100 -12.66 -26.98 -1.06
CA THR A 100 -11.62 -26.48 -1.97
C THR A 100 -12.20 -25.89 -3.23
N LYS A 101 -11.52 -24.88 -3.79
CA LYS A 101 -11.89 -24.22 -5.04
C LYS A 101 -10.63 -23.80 -5.78
N THR A 102 -10.67 -23.81 -7.11
CA THR A 102 -9.65 -23.19 -7.95
C THR A 102 -10.26 -21.98 -8.66
N THR A 103 -9.53 -20.89 -8.70
CA THR A 103 -9.87 -19.66 -9.43
C THR A 103 -8.80 -19.43 -10.49
N ASP A 104 -9.20 -19.09 -11.70
CA ASP A 104 -8.31 -18.58 -12.76
C ASP A 104 -9.14 -17.63 -13.62
N LEU A 105 -8.94 -16.33 -13.40
CA LEU A 105 -9.62 -15.28 -14.13
C LEU A 105 -8.70 -14.05 -14.26
N VAL A 106 -9.00 -13.20 -15.22
CA VAL A 106 -8.36 -11.90 -15.41
C VAL A 106 -9.37 -10.81 -15.16
N TRP A 107 -8.97 -9.76 -14.46
CA TRP A 107 -9.77 -8.57 -14.27
C TRP A 107 -8.93 -7.31 -14.56
N THR A 108 -9.58 -6.25 -15.04
CA THR A 108 -8.92 -5.02 -15.46
C THR A 108 -8.98 -3.97 -14.36
N GLN A 109 -7.82 -3.43 -13.98
CA GLN A 109 -7.75 -2.27 -13.09
C GLN A 109 -8.19 -0.99 -13.82
N PRO A 110 -8.91 -0.07 -13.15
CA PRO A 110 -9.21 1.24 -13.75
C PRO A 110 -7.94 2.09 -13.98
N TRP A 111 -6.94 1.92 -13.15
CA TRP A 111 -5.58 2.48 -13.23
C TRP A 111 -4.65 1.59 -12.40
N GLY A 112 -3.34 1.69 -12.58
CA GLY A 112 -2.41 0.94 -11.75
C GLY A 112 -1.05 0.70 -12.37
N GLU A 113 -0.30 -0.14 -11.72
CA GLU A 113 0.99 -0.66 -12.15
C GLU A 113 0.87 -1.68 -13.29
N GLU A 114 -0.31 -2.25 -13.46
CA GLU A 114 -0.68 -3.16 -14.55
C GLU A 114 -2.14 -2.95 -14.91
N LYS A 115 -2.47 -3.18 -16.15
CA LYS A 115 -3.85 -3.05 -16.63
C LYS A 115 -4.68 -4.27 -16.30
N ASP A 116 -4.19 -5.44 -16.65
CA ASP A 116 -4.93 -6.70 -16.52
C ASP A 116 -4.25 -7.59 -15.47
N ILE A 117 -4.98 -7.90 -14.41
CA ILE A 117 -4.49 -8.69 -13.28
C ILE A 117 -5.06 -10.10 -13.37
N ARG A 118 -4.19 -11.11 -13.41
CA ARG A 118 -4.61 -12.50 -13.28
C ARG A 118 -4.82 -12.86 -11.82
N ASP A 119 -5.98 -13.41 -11.50
CA ASP A 119 -6.31 -14.01 -10.21
C ASP A 119 -6.31 -15.54 -10.39
N HIS A 120 -5.15 -16.15 -10.09
CA HIS A 120 -4.95 -17.59 -10.24
C HIS A 120 -4.48 -18.19 -8.93
N HIS A 121 -5.39 -18.90 -8.25
CA HIS A 121 -5.09 -19.51 -6.94
C HIS A 121 -5.91 -20.78 -6.69
N LYS A 122 -5.44 -21.58 -5.75
CA LYS A 122 -6.24 -22.62 -5.09
C LYS A 122 -6.66 -22.12 -3.71
N GLU A 123 -7.94 -22.24 -3.41
CA GLU A 123 -8.54 -21.86 -2.13
C GLU A 123 -8.94 -23.11 -1.35
N ALA A 124 -8.64 -23.13 -0.04
CA ALA A 124 -9.21 -24.08 0.89
C ALA A 124 -9.87 -23.36 2.05
N ARG A 125 -11.10 -23.70 2.31
CA ARG A 125 -11.89 -23.21 3.43
C ARG A 125 -11.97 -24.33 4.47
N ILE A 126 -11.25 -24.16 5.60
CA ILE A 126 -11.04 -25.18 6.63
C ILE A 126 -11.82 -24.76 7.87
N VAL A 127 -12.75 -25.61 8.29
CA VAL A 127 -13.55 -25.41 9.48
C VAL A 127 -12.93 -26.15 10.66
N PHE A 128 -12.53 -25.40 11.68
CA PHE A 128 -12.09 -25.93 12.97
C PHE A 128 -13.24 -25.92 13.96
N GLN A 129 -13.48 -27.04 14.62
CA GLN A 129 -14.54 -27.23 15.61
C GLN A 129 -13.92 -27.63 16.96
N SER A 130 -14.36 -26.97 18.05
CA SER A 130 -13.91 -27.33 19.39
C SER A 130 -14.41 -28.73 19.80
N GLN A 131 -13.54 -29.50 20.42
CA GLN A 131 -13.82 -30.88 20.90
C GLN A 131 -14.31 -30.90 22.35
N THR A 132 -14.06 -29.84 23.11
CA THR A 132 -14.39 -29.75 24.54
C THR A 132 -15.03 -28.39 24.86
N GLY A 133 -15.88 -28.38 25.91
CA GLY A 133 -16.57 -27.14 26.33
C GLY A 133 -17.74 -26.73 25.42
N PRO A 134 -18.09 -25.46 25.38
CA PRO A 134 -19.11 -24.94 24.44
C PRO A 134 -18.68 -25.17 23.00
N ALA A 135 -19.61 -25.55 22.14
CA ALA A 135 -19.33 -25.72 20.71
C ALA A 135 -18.88 -24.37 20.12
N ARG A 136 -17.62 -24.32 19.63
CA ARG A 136 -17.02 -23.16 18.99
C ARG A 136 -16.54 -23.53 17.61
N GLN A 137 -16.76 -22.66 16.66
CA GLN A 137 -16.36 -22.85 15.26
C GLN A 137 -15.58 -21.66 14.77
N MET A 138 -14.45 -21.93 14.13
CA MET A 138 -13.59 -20.98 13.44
C MET A 138 -13.33 -21.52 12.04
N THR A 139 -13.51 -20.71 11.02
CA THR A 139 -13.06 -21.04 9.67
C THR A 139 -11.78 -20.30 9.37
N VAL A 140 -10.79 -20.97 8.77
CA VAL A 140 -9.62 -20.33 8.19
C VAL A 140 -9.64 -20.60 6.70
N THR A 141 -9.62 -19.52 5.91
CA THR A 141 -9.57 -19.62 4.45
C THR A 141 -8.14 -19.34 4.00
N PHE A 142 -7.55 -20.28 3.28
CA PHE A 142 -6.27 -20.13 2.61
C PHE A 142 -6.47 -19.92 1.12
N ARG A 143 -5.74 -19.00 0.51
CA ARG A 143 -5.56 -18.85 -0.94
C ARG A 143 -4.08 -18.98 -1.24
N VAL A 144 -3.72 -19.96 -2.06
CA VAL A 144 -2.34 -20.26 -2.44
C VAL A 144 -2.16 -19.91 -3.91
N PHE A 145 -1.33 -18.90 -4.15
CA PHE A 145 -0.94 -18.39 -5.47
C PHE A 145 0.44 -18.92 -5.83
N ASP A 146 0.87 -18.71 -7.08
CA ASP A 146 2.22 -19.09 -7.53
C ASP A 146 3.33 -18.21 -6.90
N ASP A 147 2.95 -17.03 -6.38
CA ASP A 147 3.81 -16.02 -5.77
C ASP A 147 3.57 -15.83 -4.26
N GLY A 148 2.77 -16.69 -3.61
CA GLY A 148 2.58 -16.61 -2.17
C GLY A 148 1.28 -17.17 -1.63
N VAL A 149 1.03 -16.91 -0.35
CA VAL A 149 -0.10 -17.41 0.43
C VAL A 149 -0.81 -16.26 1.12
N GLY A 150 -2.14 -16.21 1.01
CA GLY A 150 -3.00 -15.39 1.84
C GLY A 150 -3.89 -16.28 2.72
N PHE A 151 -4.08 -15.92 4.00
CA PHE A 151 -5.09 -16.58 4.84
C PHE A 151 -5.79 -15.58 5.76
N ARG A 152 -7.04 -15.90 6.15
CA ARG A 152 -7.82 -15.10 7.11
C ARG A 152 -8.73 -15.97 7.94
N TYR A 153 -9.10 -15.44 9.10
CA TYR A 153 -10.12 -16.03 9.96
C TYR A 153 -11.51 -15.51 9.57
N ASP A 154 -12.49 -16.39 9.67
CA ASP A 154 -13.92 -16.09 9.57
C ASP A 154 -14.60 -16.71 10.81
N ILE A 155 -15.10 -15.85 11.68
CA ILE A 155 -15.76 -16.23 12.92
C ILE A 155 -17.25 -16.07 12.72
N PRO A 156 -18.01 -17.16 12.56
CA PRO A 156 -19.46 -17.10 12.37
C PRO A 156 -20.19 -16.68 13.65
N ALA A 157 -21.42 -16.20 13.50
CA ALA A 157 -22.29 -15.97 14.64
C ALA A 157 -22.54 -17.25 15.40
N GLN A 158 -22.27 -17.27 16.70
CA GLN A 158 -22.39 -18.43 17.57
C GLN A 158 -22.58 -18.02 19.03
N ALA A 159 -23.14 -18.92 19.85
CA ALA A 159 -23.46 -18.62 21.25
C ALA A 159 -22.22 -18.19 22.04
N GLY A 160 -22.34 -17.10 22.79
CA GLY A 160 -21.26 -16.55 23.62
C GLY A 160 -20.21 -15.73 22.88
N VAL A 161 -20.43 -15.45 21.60
CA VAL A 161 -19.57 -14.64 20.73
C VAL A 161 -20.42 -13.57 20.04
N ASP A 162 -21.03 -12.65 20.78
CA ASP A 162 -21.91 -11.60 20.21
C ASP A 162 -21.13 -10.29 19.99
N ALA A 163 -20.80 -9.58 21.06
CA ALA A 163 -19.92 -8.42 21.03
C ALA A 163 -18.56 -8.84 21.62
N ILE A 164 -17.57 -8.89 20.79
CA ILE A 164 -16.24 -9.39 21.16
C ILE A 164 -15.20 -8.28 21.25
N LYS A 165 -14.26 -8.49 22.15
CA LYS A 165 -13.06 -7.69 22.29
C LYS A 165 -11.87 -8.62 22.09
N ILE A 166 -11.20 -8.48 20.96
CA ILE A 166 -9.97 -9.23 20.68
C ILE A 166 -8.85 -8.61 21.51
N THR A 167 -8.20 -9.42 22.32
CA THR A 167 -7.07 -9.01 23.14
C THR A 167 -5.74 -9.43 22.53
N ASP A 168 -5.73 -10.51 21.75
CA ASP A 168 -4.53 -10.97 21.04
C ASP A 168 -4.88 -11.83 19.82
N GLU A 169 -4.03 -11.76 18.80
CA GLU A 169 -4.01 -12.66 17.65
C GLU A 169 -2.77 -13.55 17.73
N LEU A 170 -2.97 -14.86 17.78
CA LEU A 170 -1.90 -15.83 18.01
C LEU A 170 -1.28 -16.35 16.72
N THR A 171 -1.53 -15.69 15.60
CA THR A 171 -0.93 -16.04 14.30
C THR A 171 0.58 -15.94 14.37
N GLU A 172 1.26 -17.05 14.12
CA GLU A 172 2.71 -17.16 14.09
C GLU A 172 3.25 -17.33 12.67
N PHE A 173 4.51 -16.96 12.50
CA PHE A 173 5.34 -17.16 11.32
C PHE A 173 6.67 -17.71 11.80
N THR A 174 6.78 -19.04 11.87
CA THR A 174 7.95 -19.75 12.41
C THR A 174 8.88 -20.11 11.27
N PHE A 175 9.85 -19.25 10.99
CA PHE A 175 10.81 -19.48 9.91
C PHE A 175 11.65 -20.75 10.16
N HIS A 176 11.94 -21.47 9.07
CA HIS A 176 12.84 -22.62 9.13
C HIS A 176 14.27 -22.17 9.35
N ASP A 177 14.70 -21.12 8.66
CA ASP A 177 16.04 -20.57 8.70
C ASP A 177 16.06 -19.18 9.35
N ASN A 178 17.21 -18.79 9.89
CA ASN A 178 17.44 -17.45 10.44
C ASN A 178 17.83 -16.47 9.32
N LEU A 179 16.83 -15.99 8.58
CA LEU A 179 17.01 -15.12 7.42
C LEU A 179 17.43 -13.71 7.82
N LYS A 180 17.99 -12.96 6.86
CA LYS A 180 18.22 -11.52 6.98
C LYS A 180 16.90 -10.77 6.79
N ALA A 181 16.47 -10.03 7.79
CA ALA A 181 15.27 -9.21 7.77
C ALA A 181 15.59 -7.77 7.39
N TRP A 182 14.73 -7.18 6.54
CA TRP A 182 14.70 -5.75 6.20
C TRP A 182 13.43 -5.15 6.80
N TRP A 183 13.58 -4.17 7.71
CA TRP A 183 12.49 -3.75 8.58
C TRP A 183 12.62 -2.31 9.07
N ILE A 184 11.51 -1.76 9.55
CA ILE A 184 11.43 -0.51 10.34
C ILE A 184 10.78 -0.78 11.69
N PRO A 185 11.15 -0.03 12.76
CA PRO A 185 10.62 -0.25 14.10
C PRO A 185 9.14 0.17 14.21
N ALA A 186 8.34 -0.65 14.91
CA ALA A 186 6.96 -0.30 15.25
C ALA A 186 6.88 0.43 16.62
N TYR A 187 5.75 1.11 16.86
CA TYR A 187 5.46 1.84 18.11
C TYR A 187 6.48 2.93 18.45
N LYS A 188 7.01 3.60 17.44
CA LYS A 188 7.86 4.77 17.59
C LYS A 188 7.13 6.05 17.15
N ASP A 189 7.68 7.20 17.51
CA ASP A 189 7.00 8.49 17.33
C ASP A 189 6.83 8.91 15.85
N ASN A 190 7.71 8.42 14.98
CA ASN A 190 7.71 8.80 13.55
C ASN A 190 7.00 7.79 12.64
N ARG A 191 6.06 7.01 13.16
CA ARG A 191 5.14 6.13 12.42
C ARG A 191 5.88 5.12 11.52
N TYR A 192 5.78 5.24 10.18
CA TYR A 192 6.47 4.42 9.18
C TYR A 192 7.73 5.09 8.59
N GLU A 193 8.03 6.32 8.97
CA GLU A 193 9.01 7.18 8.30
C GLU A 193 10.43 7.02 8.88
N TYR A 194 10.91 5.79 8.88
CA TYR A 194 12.26 5.42 9.31
C TYR A 194 13.08 4.93 8.12
N GLN A 195 14.41 5.10 8.23
CA GLN A 195 15.32 4.36 7.36
C GLN A 195 15.25 2.87 7.73
N TYR A 196 15.27 2.01 6.72
CA TYR A 196 15.21 0.57 6.93
C TYR A 196 16.49 0.06 7.60
N ALA A 197 16.30 -0.82 8.58
CA ALA A 197 17.39 -1.58 9.20
C ALA A 197 17.46 -2.99 8.62
N ALA A 198 18.63 -3.61 8.71
CA ALA A 198 18.84 -4.99 8.33
C ALA A 198 19.45 -5.78 9.50
N SER A 199 18.87 -6.93 9.84
CA SER A 199 19.36 -7.81 10.90
C SER A 199 18.86 -9.23 10.72
N SER A 200 19.35 -10.19 11.54
CA SER A 200 18.77 -11.54 11.60
C SER A 200 17.43 -11.55 12.35
N ILE A 201 16.57 -12.52 12.05
CA ILE A 201 15.24 -12.64 12.67
C ILE A 201 15.35 -12.75 14.20
N ASP A 202 16.32 -13.48 14.71
CA ASP A 202 16.51 -13.69 16.15
C ASP A 202 16.93 -12.44 16.92
N SER A 203 17.29 -11.35 16.24
CA SER A 203 17.60 -10.05 16.84
C SER A 203 16.45 -9.03 16.79
N LEU A 204 15.31 -9.38 16.17
CA LEU A 204 14.15 -8.51 16.05
C LEU A 204 13.42 -8.33 17.40
N ASP A 205 12.75 -7.19 17.57
CA ASP A 205 11.80 -6.91 18.64
C ASP A 205 10.38 -6.77 18.05
N VAL A 206 9.93 -5.54 17.78
CA VAL A 206 8.64 -5.27 17.15
C VAL A 206 8.86 -4.43 15.91
N ILE A 207 8.34 -4.91 14.79
CA ILE A 207 8.56 -4.33 13.48
C ILE A 207 7.25 -4.10 12.73
N HIS A 208 7.24 -3.10 11.86
CA HIS A 208 6.15 -2.90 10.92
C HIS A 208 6.15 -3.93 9.78
N THR A 209 5.02 -4.07 9.10
CA THR A 209 4.87 -4.77 7.82
C THR A 209 4.51 -3.77 6.71
N PRO A 210 4.91 -4.01 5.43
CA PRO A 210 5.64 -5.17 4.92
C PRO A 210 7.03 -5.30 5.53
N ALA A 211 7.40 -6.52 5.92
CA ALA A 211 8.76 -6.86 6.36
C ALA A 211 9.31 -7.95 5.43
N THR A 212 10.52 -7.75 4.90
CA THR A 212 11.10 -8.64 3.89
C THR A 212 12.28 -9.41 4.46
N PHE A 213 12.31 -10.70 4.18
CA PHE A 213 13.28 -11.66 4.68
C PHE A 213 14.01 -12.30 3.50
N GLU A 214 15.32 -12.26 3.52
CA GLU A 214 16.18 -12.68 2.41
C GLU A 214 17.14 -13.81 2.84
N GLY A 215 17.20 -14.86 2.04
CA GLY A 215 18.10 -15.99 2.17
C GLY A 215 18.78 -16.35 0.84
N ASP A 216 19.52 -17.47 0.83
CA ASP A 216 20.05 -18.00 -0.43
C ASP A 216 18.92 -18.61 -1.26
N LYS A 217 18.62 -18.02 -2.43
CA LYS A 217 17.55 -18.45 -3.35
C LYS A 217 16.15 -18.49 -2.73
N ILE A 218 15.89 -17.55 -1.84
CA ILE A 218 14.55 -17.30 -1.30
C ILE A 218 14.42 -15.87 -0.81
N ALA A 219 13.31 -15.25 -1.12
CA ALA A 219 12.86 -14.02 -0.53
C ALA A 219 11.39 -14.16 -0.09
N ILE A 220 11.09 -13.64 1.08
CA ILE A 220 9.76 -13.71 1.69
C ILE A 220 9.36 -12.32 2.14
N SER A 221 8.12 -11.90 1.88
CA SER A 221 7.56 -10.71 2.49
C SER A 221 6.31 -11.05 3.27
N ILE A 222 6.26 -10.65 4.56
CA ILE A 222 5.08 -10.79 5.40
C ILE A 222 4.37 -9.44 5.48
N HIS A 223 3.06 -9.48 5.19
CA HIS A 223 2.20 -8.31 5.21
C HIS A 223 0.75 -8.70 5.50
N GLU A 224 -0.19 -7.81 5.22
CA GLU A 224 -1.63 -8.03 5.31
C GLU A 224 -2.35 -7.39 4.12
N ALA A 225 -3.55 -7.89 3.79
CA ALA A 225 -4.39 -7.35 2.74
C ALA A 225 -5.84 -7.15 3.21
N ALA A 226 -6.57 -6.23 2.56
CA ALA A 226 -7.96 -5.90 2.85
C ALA A 226 -8.20 -5.51 4.34
N LEU A 227 -7.38 -4.62 4.86
CA LEU A 227 -7.50 -4.10 6.21
C LEU A 227 -8.66 -3.10 6.29
N THR A 228 -9.79 -3.59 6.79
CA THR A 228 -11.01 -2.82 7.06
C THR A 228 -11.53 -3.19 8.44
N ASP A 229 -12.00 -2.22 9.22
CA ASP A 229 -12.60 -2.41 10.56
C ASP A 229 -11.86 -3.41 11.48
N TYR A 230 -10.54 -3.39 11.43
CA TYR A 230 -9.66 -4.24 12.22
C TYR A 230 -8.36 -3.48 12.56
N ALA A 231 -7.61 -3.93 13.58
CA ALA A 231 -6.31 -3.35 13.89
C ALA A 231 -5.24 -3.83 12.89
N SER A 232 -4.34 -2.94 12.50
CA SER A 232 -3.19 -3.30 11.69
C SER A 232 -2.26 -4.27 12.42
N MET A 233 -1.65 -5.17 11.67
CA MET A 233 -0.65 -6.13 12.16
C MET A 233 0.75 -5.51 12.15
N THR A 234 1.43 -5.55 13.30
CA THR A 234 2.89 -5.53 13.40
C THR A 234 3.39 -6.94 13.68
N LEU A 235 4.69 -7.18 13.60
CA LEU A 235 5.30 -8.46 13.94
C LEU A 235 6.17 -8.31 15.18
N ARG A 236 5.95 -9.18 16.16
CA ARG A 236 6.73 -9.24 17.40
C ARG A 236 7.44 -10.59 17.50
N ARG A 237 8.70 -10.58 17.87
CA ARG A 237 9.40 -11.81 18.22
C ARG A 237 9.12 -12.16 19.69
N PRO A 238 8.45 -13.28 19.98
CA PRO A 238 8.28 -13.75 21.36
C PRO A 238 9.62 -14.12 21.97
N MET A 239 9.82 -13.79 23.25
CA MET A 239 11.03 -14.20 23.96
C MET A 239 11.16 -15.74 23.96
N MET A 240 12.38 -16.24 23.72
CA MET A 240 12.74 -17.68 23.75
C MET A 240 12.10 -18.56 22.67
N HIS A 241 11.61 -18.01 21.57
CA HIS A 241 10.98 -18.77 20.47
C HIS A 241 11.78 -18.81 19.16
N GLY A 242 13.10 -18.65 19.21
CA GLY A 242 13.99 -18.79 18.02
C GLY A 242 13.62 -17.80 16.90
N GLN A 243 13.35 -18.33 15.70
CA GLN A 243 12.99 -17.59 14.49
C GLN A 243 11.45 -17.43 14.31
N THR A 244 10.68 -17.48 15.37
CA THR A 244 9.23 -17.24 15.34
C THR A 244 8.93 -15.75 15.46
N LEU A 245 8.15 -15.22 14.51
CA LEU A 245 7.48 -13.95 14.63
C LEU A 245 5.98 -14.20 14.84
N LYS A 246 5.33 -13.34 15.60
CA LYS A 246 3.91 -13.40 15.92
C LYS A 246 3.24 -12.10 15.49
N ALA A 247 2.01 -12.19 15.00
CA ALA A 247 1.15 -11.03 14.83
C ALA A 247 0.98 -10.29 16.15
N ASP A 248 1.23 -9.00 16.15
CA ASP A 248 0.98 -8.09 17.27
C ASP A 248 0.07 -6.96 16.77
N LEU A 249 -1.20 -7.05 17.11
CA LEU A 249 -2.20 -6.08 16.67
C LEU A 249 -2.03 -4.76 17.43
N VAL A 250 -2.21 -3.65 16.73
CA VAL A 250 -2.09 -2.32 17.31
C VAL A 250 -3.30 -2.03 18.21
N PRO A 251 -3.09 -1.69 19.50
CA PRO A 251 -4.18 -1.49 20.43
C PRO A 251 -4.87 -0.12 20.27
N TRP A 252 -6.12 -0.05 20.73
CA TRP A 252 -6.75 1.18 21.17
C TRP A 252 -6.07 1.72 22.43
N ALA A 253 -6.36 2.95 22.79
CA ALA A 253 -5.84 3.58 24.02
C ALA A 253 -6.14 2.80 25.32
N ASP A 254 -7.22 2.00 25.35
CA ASP A 254 -7.61 1.15 26.49
C ASP A 254 -6.95 -0.24 26.48
N GLY A 255 -6.11 -0.54 25.49
CA GLY A 255 -5.37 -1.79 25.34
C GLY A 255 -6.09 -2.90 24.60
N ILE A 256 -7.38 -2.75 24.27
CA ILE A 256 -8.10 -3.70 23.41
C ILE A 256 -7.53 -3.59 21.99
N LYS A 257 -7.36 -4.73 21.33
CA LYS A 257 -6.83 -4.74 19.95
C LYS A 257 -7.92 -4.46 18.92
N VAL A 258 -9.07 -5.13 19.05
CA VAL A 258 -10.18 -4.99 18.11
C VAL A 258 -11.51 -5.11 18.85
N TYR A 259 -12.43 -4.22 18.51
CA TYR A 259 -13.84 -4.32 18.84
C TYR A 259 -14.60 -4.86 17.63
N ALA A 260 -15.27 -6.00 17.76
CA ALA A 260 -16.01 -6.60 16.67
C ALA A 260 -17.37 -7.15 17.13
N ASN A 261 -18.31 -7.25 16.20
CA ASN A 261 -19.58 -7.93 16.41
C ASN A 261 -19.53 -9.31 15.71
N ALA A 262 -20.28 -10.28 16.22
CA ALA A 262 -20.44 -11.57 15.52
C ALA A 262 -21.25 -11.34 14.23
N SER A 263 -20.95 -11.92 13.15
CA SER A 263 -19.89 -12.58 12.50
C SER A 263 -18.86 -11.59 11.94
N PHE A 264 -17.62 -11.89 11.99
CA PHE A 264 -16.58 -11.02 11.43
C PHE A 264 -15.50 -11.83 10.69
N LYS A 265 -14.79 -11.14 9.81
CA LYS A 265 -13.59 -11.65 9.13
C LYS A 265 -12.41 -10.77 9.47
N THR A 266 -11.25 -11.38 9.68
CA THR A 266 -10.02 -10.62 9.80
C THR A 266 -9.52 -10.16 8.43
N PRO A 267 -8.60 -9.19 8.35
CA PRO A 267 -7.77 -8.98 7.16
C PRO A 267 -7.04 -10.28 6.79
N TRP A 268 -6.62 -10.37 5.54
CA TRP A 268 -5.73 -11.44 5.11
C TRP A 268 -4.32 -11.24 5.68
N ARG A 269 -3.72 -12.29 6.21
CA ARG A 269 -2.28 -12.36 6.47
C ARG A 269 -1.64 -12.88 5.21
N THR A 270 -0.60 -12.18 4.72
CA THR A 270 0.05 -12.49 3.45
C THR A 270 1.49 -12.88 3.63
N ILE A 271 1.93 -13.86 2.87
CA ILE A 271 3.28 -14.38 2.80
C ILE A 271 3.62 -14.48 1.32
N GLN A 272 4.28 -13.45 0.77
CA GLN A 272 4.82 -13.50 -0.59
C GLN A 272 6.11 -14.31 -0.57
N ILE A 273 6.34 -15.14 -1.60
CA ILE A 273 7.52 -16.02 -1.70
C ILE A 273 8.02 -16.00 -3.13
N ALA A 274 9.34 -15.80 -3.30
CA ALA A 274 10.01 -15.82 -4.59
C ALA A 274 11.42 -16.41 -4.48
N ASP A 275 12.03 -16.80 -5.61
CA ASP A 275 13.43 -17.25 -5.65
C ASP A 275 14.40 -16.09 -5.39
N THR A 276 14.05 -14.89 -5.83
CA THR A 276 14.85 -13.66 -5.68
C THR A 276 14.00 -12.51 -5.12
N ALA A 277 14.65 -11.56 -4.48
CA ALA A 277 13.95 -10.45 -3.85
C ALA A 277 13.25 -9.52 -4.87
N TYR A 278 13.82 -9.30 -6.06
CA TYR A 278 13.18 -8.42 -7.05
C TYR A 278 11.91 -9.02 -7.65
N GLU A 279 11.79 -10.35 -7.69
CA GLU A 279 10.57 -11.01 -8.15
C GLU A 279 9.37 -10.75 -7.24
N LEU A 280 9.58 -10.46 -5.94
CA LEU A 280 8.49 -10.05 -5.03
C LEU A 280 7.74 -8.81 -5.57
N ALA A 281 8.45 -7.89 -6.24
CA ALA A 281 7.86 -6.68 -6.81
C ALA A 281 6.91 -6.96 -8.01
N ASN A 282 6.96 -8.17 -8.59
CA ASN A 282 6.08 -8.60 -9.67
C ASN A 282 4.77 -9.22 -9.15
N SER A 283 4.63 -9.43 -7.83
CA SER A 283 3.41 -10.00 -7.25
C SER A 283 2.23 -9.03 -7.27
N ARG A 284 1.06 -9.56 -7.59
CA ARG A 284 -0.22 -8.83 -7.53
C ARG A 284 -1.23 -9.52 -6.61
N MET A 285 -0.79 -10.49 -5.82
CA MET A 285 -1.66 -11.23 -4.91
C MET A 285 -2.38 -10.33 -3.90
N ILE A 286 -1.76 -9.24 -3.47
CA ILE A 286 -2.39 -8.30 -2.51
C ILE A 286 -3.69 -7.70 -3.08
N LEU A 287 -3.75 -7.44 -4.38
CA LEU A 287 -4.96 -6.97 -5.05
C LEU A 287 -6.02 -8.09 -5.12
N ASN A 288 -5.61 -9.32 -5.43
CA ASN A 288 -6.49 -10.48 -5.55
C ASN A 288 -7.09 -10.92 -4.21
N LEU A 289 -6.52 -10.47 -3.09
CA LEU A 289 -7.04 -10.67 -1.74
C LEU A 289 -8.03 -9.58 -1.29
N ASN A 290 -8.23 -8.54 -2.09
CA ASN A 290 -9.23 -7.49 -1.84
C ASN A 290 -10.51 -7.75 -2.63
N GLU A 291 -11.63 -7.21 -2.14
CA GLU A 291 -12.92 -7.32 -2.84
C GLU A 291 -12.91 -6.46 -4.12
N PRO A 292 -13.74 -6.79 -5.11
CA PRO A 292 -13.90 -5.96 -6.31
C PRO A 292 -14.34 -4.53 -5.99
N ASN A 293 -14.19 -3.63 -6.98
CA ASN A 293 -14.59 -2.23 -6.89
C ASN A 293 -16.02 -2.07 -6.33
N ALA A 294 -16.13 -1.39 -5.19
CA ALA A 294 -17.39 -1.11 -4.48
C ALA A 294 -18.05 0.22 -4.91
N LEU A 295 -17.34 1.08 -5.65
CA LEU A 295 -17.80 2.43 -6.00
C LEU A 295 -18.65 2.48 -7.29
N GLY A 296 -18.66 1.40 -8.08
CA GLY A 296 -19.33 1.38 -9.37
C GLY A 296 -18.55 2.13 -10.45
N ASP A 297 -19.10 3.21 -11.01
CA ASP A 297 -18.38 4.04 -11.99
C ASP A 297 -17.26 4.84 -11.33
N VAL A 298 -16.03 4.58 -11.74
CA VAL A 298 -14.81 5.27 -11.29
C VAL A 298 -14.10 5.99 -12.44
N SER A 299 -14.81 6.25 -13.53
CA SER A 299 -14.25 6.95 -14.70
C SER A 299 -13.76 8.37 -14.40
N TRP A 300 -14.16 8.93 -13.25
CA TRP A 300 -13.72 10.22 -12.71
C TRP A 300 -12.36 10.15 -12.01
N VAL A 301 -11.90 8.98 -11.57
CA VAL A 301 -10.57 8.78 -10.99
C VAL A 301 -9.54 8.76 -12.11
N LYS A 302 -8.63 9.73 -12.11
CA LYS A 302 -7.63 9.90 -13.17
C LYS A 302 -6.24 9.94 -12.59
N PRO A 303 -5.36 8.99 -12.94
CA PRO A 303 -3.93 9.15 -12.72
C PRO A 303 -3.39 10.38 -13.43
N GLY A 304 -2.37 11.00 -12.87
CA GLY A 304 -1.74 12.15 -13.46
C GLY A 304 -0.51 12.63 -12.69
N LYS A 305 0.17 13.58 -13.27
CA LYS A 305 1.33 14.25 -12.66
C LYS A 305 0.95 15.66 -12.22
N TYR A 306 1.50 16.08 -11.10
CA TYR A 306 1.23 17.42 -10.57
C TYR A 306 2.49 18.11 -10.07
N VAL A 307 2.43 19.44 -9.97
CA VAL A 307 3.41 20.28 -9.28
C VAL A 307 2.77 20.88 -8.04
N GLY A 308 3.55 21.39 -7.09
CA GLY A 308 2.95 21.88 -5.86
C GLY A 308 3.69 23.04 -5.20
N ILE A 309 2.92 23.90 -4.52
CA ILE A 309 3.42 24.82 -3.51
C ILE A 309 3.58 23.98 -2.23
N TRP A 310 4.72 23.36 -2.11
CA TRP A 310 5.08 22.38 -1.10
C TRP A 310 6.60 22.43 -0.83
N TRP A 311 7.45 22.16 -1.84
CA TRP A 311 8.89 22.12 -1.68
C TRP A 311 9.49 23.43 -1.21
N CYS A 312 8.98 24.58 -1.72
CA CYS A 312 9.43 25.89 -1.28
C CYS A 312 9.29 26.11 0.23
N ALA A 313 8.26 25.54 0.85
CA ALA A 313 8.05 25.64 2.30
C ALA A 313 9.03 24.74 3.05
N HIS A 314 9.27 23.52 2.58
CA HIS A 314 10.26 22.60 3.16
C HIS A 314 11.69 23.15 3.11
N ILE A 315 12.09 23.75 1.99
CA ILE A 315 13.40 24.41 1.85
C ILE A 315 13.43 25.87 2.33
N ARG A 316 12.32 26.36 2.95
CA ARG A 316 12.18 27.69 3.58
C ARG A 316 12.32 28.89 2.63
N THR A 317 12.11 28.71 1.33
CA THR A 317 12.03 29.82 0.39
C THR A 317 10.64 30.46 0.36
N CYS A 318 9.61 29.75 0.80
CA CYS A 318 8.29 30.24 1.16
C CYS A 318 7.85 29.73 2.54
N THR A 319 6.64 30.06 3.00
CA THR A 319 6.06 29.63 4.27
C THR A 319 4.64 29.08 4.05
N TRP A 320 4.19 28.16 4.93
CA TRP A 320 2.78 27.80 5.07
C TRP A 320 1.98 28.90 5.79
N GLU A 321 2.64 29.61 6.73
CA GLU A 321 2.08 30.71 7.52
C GLU A 321 1.85 31.94 6.62
N THR A 322 0.76 32.68 6.89
CA THR A 322 0.45 33.94 6.22
C THR A 322 1.52 35.00 6.50
N GLY A 323 1.82 35.86 5.53
CA GLY A 323 2.85 36.89 5.66
C GLY A 323 3.60 37.19 4.36
N GLU A 324 4.75 37.84 4.48
CA GLU A 324 5.53 38.32 3.31
C GLU A 324 6.02 37.17 2.41
N LYS A 325 6.32 36.01 3.00
CA LYS A 325 6.80 34.83 2.28
C LYS A 325 5.72 33.76 2.06
N HIS A 326 4.44 34.06 2.29
CA HIS A 326 3.37 33.09 2.16
C HIS A 326 3.36 32.46 0.75
N GLY A 327 3.52 31.13 0.69
CA GLY A 327 3.54 30.38 -0.57
C GLY A 327 2.16 30.27 -1.21
N ALA A 328 1.13 30.03 -0.41
CA ALA A 328 -0.23 29.75 -0.85
C ALA A 328 -1.04 31.03 -1.12
N THR A 329 -0.51 31.92 -1.96
CA THR A 329 -1.25 33.12 -2.39
C THR A 329 -1.99 32.87 -3.70
N THR A 330 -3.03 33.69 -3.95
CA THR A 330 -3.80 33.63 -5.21
C THR A 330 -2.88 33.77 -6.43
N GLU A 331 -1.97 34.73 -6.40
CA GLU A 331 -1.07 35.03 -7.52
C GLU A 331 -0.09 33.89 -7.78
N ASN A 332 0.55 33.40 -6.73
CA ASN A 332 1.52 32.29 -6.83
C ASN A 332 0.85 31.00 -7.29
N THR A 333 -0.33 30.67 -6.77
CA THR A 333 -1.11 29.50 -7.20
C THR A 333 -1.45 29.57 -8.69
N MET A 334 -1.91 30.72 -9.18
CA MET A 334 -2.18 30.88 -10.60
C MET A 334 -0.92 30.79 -11.47
N ARG A 335 0.25 31.24 -10.97
CA ARG A 335 1.56 31.04 -11.63
C ARG A 335 1.91 29.56 -11.78
N TYR A 336 1.69 28.77 -10.73
CA TYR A 336 1.88 27.32 -10.80
C TYR A 336 0.89 26.64 -11.76
N MET A 337 -0.36 27.10 -11.81
CA MET A 337 -1.35 26.59 -12.77
C MET A 337 -0.96 26.91 -14.23
N ASP A 338 -0.45 28.10 -14.49
CA ASP A 338 0.04 28.50 -15.84
C ASP A 338 1.25 27.64 -16.25
N PHE A 339 2.17 27.37 -15.31
CA PHE A 339 3.29 26.46 -15.53
C PHE A 339 2.79 25.03 -15.82
N ALA A 340 1.88 24.52 -15.01
CA ALA A 340 1.30 23.19 -15.17
C ALA A 340 0.61 23.04 -16.55
N ALA A 341 -0.19 24.03 -16.94
CA ALA A 341 -0.85 24.06 -18.25
C ALA A 341 0.15 24.10 -19.42
N LYS A 342 1.22 24.89 -19.27
CA LYS A 342 2.26 25.01 -20.30
C LYS A 342 3.01 23.71 -20.55
N TYR A 343 3.21 22.94 -19.51
CA TYR A 343 4.08 21.76 -19.55
C TYR A 343 3.35 20.41 -19.45
N GLY A 344 2.02 20.42 -19.37
CA GLY A 344 1.18 19.23 -19.43
C GLY A 344 1.09 18.47 -18.09
N PHE A 345 1.07 19.20 -16.98
CA PHE A 345 0.73 18.63 -15.66
C PHE A 345 -0.78 18.68 -15.41
N ASP A 346 -1.28 17.72 -14.65
CA ASP A 346 -2.71 17.45 -14.47
C ASP A 346 -3.32 18.18 -13.26
N GLY A 347 -2.49 18.80 -12.40
CA GLY A 347 -2.95 19.49 -11.21
C GLY A 347 -1.88 20.32 -10.51
N VAL A 348 -2.31 21.14 -9.56
CA VAL A 348 -1.45 21.92 -8.67
C VAL A 348 -1.86 21.69 -7.23
N LEU A 349 -0.98 21.11 -6.42
CA LEU A 349 -1.13 21.01 -4.98
C LEU A 349 -0.79 22.35 -4.32
N VAL A 350 -1.57 22.76 -3.33
CA VAL A 350 -1.28 23.96 -2.52
C VAL A 350 -1.44 23.62 -1.05
N GLU A 351 -0.36 23.63 -0.31
CA GLU A 351 -0.37 23.59 1.15
C GLU A 351 -0.35 25.02 1.75
N GLY A 352 -0.91 25.21 2.92
CA GLY A 352 -0.99 26.52 3.55
C GLY A 352 -2.19 27.39 3.12
N TRP A 353 -3.10 26.86 2.28
CA TRP A 353 -4.18 27.63 1.65
C TRP A 353 -5.32 28.05 2.60
N ASN A 354 -5.52 27.33 3.69
CA ASN A 354 -6.68 27.45 4.58
C ASN A 354 -6.28 27.92 5.99
N ILE A 355 -7.26 28.34 6.78
CA ILE A 355 -7.06 28.73 8.17
C ILE A 355 -6.54 27.55 9.00
N GLY A 356 -5.51 27.79 9.84
CA GLY A 356 -4.90 26.82 10.74
C GLY A 356 -3.37 26.82 10.73
N TRP A 357 -2.75 27.38 9.71
CA TRP A 357 -1.30 27.32 9.50
C TRP A 357 -0.48 28.37 10.26
N ASP A 358 -1.10 29.44 10.76
CA ASP A 358 -0.38 30.53 11.42
C ASP A 358 0.18 30.12 12.77
N GLY A 359 1.42 30.50 13.06
CA GLY A 359 2.12 30.18 14.30
C GLY A 359 2.62 28.73 14.36
N ASN A 360 2.46 28.09 15.53
CA ASN A 360 2.85 26.68 15.69
C ASN A 360 1.74 25.73 15.17
N TRP A 361 1.66 25.55 13.86
CA TRP A 361 0.60 24.77 13.22
C TRP A 361 0.55 23.29 13.68
N TYR A 362 1.65 22.72 14.16
CA TYR A 362 1.68 21.37 14.73
C TYR A 362 0.79 21.21 15.98
N GLU A 363 0.40 22.32 16.62
CA GLU A 363 -0.50 22.35 17.79
C GLU A 363 -1.88 22.93 17.45
N ASN A 364 -2.12 23.29 16.20
CA ASN A 364 -3.33 23.98 15.73
C ASN A 364 -4.46 23.05 15.31
N GLY A 365 -4.46 21.79 15.69
CA GLY A 365 -5.46 20.81 15.24
C GLY A 365 -6.92 21.26 15.43
N ASP A 366 -7.25 22.01 16.48
CA ASP A 366 -8.58 22.59 16.71
C ASP A 366 -8.89 23.82 15.84
N LEU A 367 -7.88 24.45 15.28
CA LEU A 367 -7.99 25.71 14.51
C LEU A 367 -8.18 25.45 13.02
N PHE A 368 -7.77 24.30 12.49
CA PHE A 368 -7.91 23.99 11.07
C PHE A 368 -9.36 24.06 10.59
N ARG A 369 -9.58 24.79 9.47
CA ARG A 369 -10.86 24.97 8.81
C ARG A 369 -10.71 24.59 7.34
N PHE A 370 -11.37 23.54 6.92
CA PHE A 370 -11.20 22.95 5.59
C PHE A 370 -12.09 23.56 4.52
N THR A 371 -12.82 24.63 4.87
CA THR A 371 -13.69 25.41 3.96
C THR A 371 -13.42 26.90 4.00
N GLU A 372 -12.42 27.32 4.77
CA GLU A 372 -12.09 28.75 4.97
C GLU A 372 -10.67 29.05 4.49
N PRO A 373 -10.52 29.65 3.29
CA PRO A 373 -9.21 30.08 2.78
C PRO A 373 -8.58 31.17 3.65
N THR A 374 -7.26 31.31 3.58
CA THR A 374 -6.55 32.47 4.11
C THR A 374 -6.95 33.76 3.35
N PRO A 375 -6.77 34.96 3.94
CA PRO A 375 -7.25 36.22 3.32
C PRO A 375 -6.63 36.54 1.95
N ASP A 376 -5.46 36.02 1.64
CA ASP A 376 -4.73 36.20 0.39
C ASP A 376 -4.92 35.06 -0.63
N PHE A 377 -5.79 34.09 -0.30
CA PHE A 377 -6.14 32.94 -1.14
C PHE A 377 -7.59 33.02 -1.65
N ASP A 378 -7.79 33.68 -2.80
CA ASP A 378 -9.11 33.77 -3.44
C ASP A 378 -9.44 32.49 -4.21
N ILE A 379 -10.08 31.56 -3.56
CA ILE A 379 -10.43 30.25 -4.13
C ILE A 379 -11.33 30.34 -5.35
N GLU A 380 -12.27 31.29 -5.41
CA GLU A 380 -13.17 31.46 -6.56
C GLU A 380 -12.40 31.93 -7.80
N LYS A 381 -11.47 32.87 -7.63
CA LYS A 381 -10.58 33.37 -8.70
C LYS A 381 -9.64 32.27 -9.19
N ILE A 382 -9.05 31.49 -8.28
CA ILE A 382 -8.16 30.38 -8.58
C ILE A 382 -8.92 29.27 -9.34
N ALA A 383 -10.09 28.84 -8.83
CA ALA A 383 -10.91 27.85 -9.49
C ALA A 383 -11.38 28.28 -10.89
N ALA A 384 -11.71 29.57 -11.06
CA ALA A 384 -12.04 30.13 -12.39
C ALA A 384 -10.82 30.10 -13.33
N HIS A 385 -9.63 30.42 -12.83
CA HIS A 385 -8.38 30.31 -13.58
C HIS A 385 -8.07 28.88 -13.98
N GLY A 386 -8.16 27.94 -13.03
CA GLY A 386 -7.96 26.50 -13.27
C GLY A 386 -8.87 25.97 -14.38
N ARG A 387 -10.16 26.33 -14.36
CA ARG A 387 -11.09 25.96 -15.44
C ARG A 387 -10.68 26.58 -16.81
N LYS A 388 -10.14 27.81 -16.81
CA LYS A 388 -9.68 28.47 -18.01
C LYS A 388 -8.46 27.83 -18.65
N VAL A 389 -7.50 27.40 -17.82
CA VAL A 389 -6.24 26.80 -18.30
C VAL A 389 -6.27 25.26 -18.35
N GLY A 390 -7.34 24.63 -17.82
CA GLY A 390 -7.53 23.19 -17.82
C GLY A 390 -6.77 22.44 -16.71
N VAL A 391 -6.30 23.14 -15.68
CA VAL A 391 -5.53 22.57 -14.56
C VAL A 391 -6.27 22.80 -13.24
N PRO A 392 -6.83 21.77 -12.59
CA PRO A 392 -7.48 21.90 -11.29
C PRO A 392 -6.47 22.05 -10.15
N LEU A 393 -6.96 22.54 -9.01
CA LEU A 393 -6.27 22.39 -7.73
C LEU A 393 -6.33 20.92 -7.27
N ILE A 394 -5.29 20.50 -6.56
CA ILE A 394 -5.29 19.39 -5.61
C ILE A 394 -5.38 20.04 -4.23
N GLY A 395 -6.43 19.67 -3.47
CA GLY A 395 -6.64 20.20 -2.12
C GLY A 395 -5.64 19.62 -1.13
N HIS A 396 -5.46 20.29 0.00
CA HIS A 396 -4.67 19.79 1.12
C HIS A 396 -5.46 19.91 2.41
N HIS A 397 -5.56 18.82 3.18
CA HIS A 397 -6.24 18.75 4.47
C HIS A 397 -5.25 18.28 5.54
N GLU A 398 -4.47 19.19 6.12
CA GLU A 398 -3.66 18.88 7.30
C GLU A 398 -4.53 18.88 8.56
N THR A 399 -4.42 17.82 9.36
CA THR A 399 -5.24 17.64 10.57
C THR A 399 -4.51 18.00 11.86
N SER A 400 -3.17 18.11 11.83
CA SER A 400 -2.34 18.25 13.04
C SER A 400 -2.79 17.25 14.13
N ALA A 401 -2.93 15.98 13.75
CA ALA A 401 -3.34 14.88 14.62
C ALA A 401 -4.76 14.98 15.25
N ASN A 402 -5.55 16.02 14.93
CA ASN A 402 -6.90 16.18 15.50
C ASN A 402 -7.98 15.60 14.60
N ILE A 403 -8.18 14.30 14.71
CA ILE A 403 -9.16 13.56 13.90
C ILE A 403 -10.59 14.00 14.23
N VAL A 404 -10.89 14.31 15.49
CA VAL A 404 -12.22 14.75 15.93
C VAL A 404 -12.64 16.05 15.25
N ASN A 405 -11.72 17.02 15.09
CA ASN A 405 -11.99 18.25 14.37
C ASN A 405 -12.18 18.00 12.87
N TYR A 406 -11.35 17.14 12.28
CA TYR A 406 -11.44 16.82 10.86
C TYR A 406 -12.74 16.11 10.53
N GLU A 407 -13.14 15.08 11.28
CA GLU A 407 -14.38 14.32 11.04
C GLU A 407 -15.65 15.17 11.14
N LYS A 408 -15.68 16.17 12.04
CA LYS A 408 -16.80 17.12 12.12
C LYS A 408 -16.99 17.94 10.85
N GLN A 409 -15.93 18.15 10.08
CA GLN A 409 -15.92 18.97 8.86
C GLN A 409 -15.85 18.15 7.58
N LEU A 410 -15.67 16.83 7.67
CA LEU A 410 -15.24 15.95 6.57
C LEU A 410 -16.13 16.08 5.33
N ASP A 411 -17.45 15.94 5.47
CA ASP A 411 -18.38 16.04 4.35
C ASP A 411 -18.40 17.45 3.73
N ALA A 412 -18.39 18.48 4.57
CA ALA A 412 -18.34 19.88 4.13
C ALA A 412 -17.01 20.20 3.40
N ALA A 413 -15.90 19.63 3.86
CA ALA A 413 -14.58 19.81 3.24
C ALA A 413 -14.52 19.20 1.83
N PHE A 414 -15.04 17.99 1.65
CA PHE A 414 -15.10 17.38 0.31
C PHE A 414 -16.15 18.03 -0.60
N ALA A 415 -17.30 18.46 -0.07
CA ALA A 415 -18.25 19.27 -0.84
C ALA A 415 -17.67 20.60 -1.30
N PHE A 416 -16.84 21.23 -0.46
CA PHE A 416 -16.09 22.43 -0.83
C PHE A 416 -15.09 22.15 -1.96
N SER A 417 -14.34 21.07 -1.88
CA SER A 417 -13.39 20.63 -2.90
C SER A 417 -14.08 20.37 -4.24
N GLU A 418 -15.19 19.61 -4.23
CA GLU A 418 -16.02 19.33 -5.41
C GLU A 418 -16.55 20.62 -6.05
N LYS A 419 -17.13 21.53 -5.25
CA LYS A 419 -17.65 22.84 -5.71
C LYS A 419 -16.61 23.64 -6.46
N HIS A 420 -15.34 23.60 -6.02
CA HIS A 420 -14.26 24.36 -6.64
C HIS A 420 -13.49 23.59 -7.73
N GLY A 421 -13.96 22.38 -8.08
CA GLY A 421 -13.46 21.56 -9.18
C GLY A 421 -12.16 20.85 -8.90
N MET A 422 -11.81 20.65 -7.63
CA MET A 422 -10.71 19.77 -7.21
C MET A 422 -11.07 18.32 -7.55
N ARG A 423 -10.08 17.52 -7.94
CA ARG A 423 -10.26 16.10 -8.28
C ARG A 423 -9.54 15.17 -7.32
N ALA A 424 -8.61 15.71 -6.58
CA ALA A 424 -7.86 14.99 -5.55
C ALA A 424 -7.63 15.88 -4.33
N VAL A 425 -7.44 15.23 -3.18
CA VAL A 425 -7.05 15.87 -1.93
C VAL A 425 -5.91 15.06 -1.32
N LYS A 426 -4.84 15.76 -0.97
CA LYS A 426 -3.78 15.26 -0.10
C LYS A 426 -4.22 15.44 1.35
N THR A 427 -4.19 14.38 2.16
CA THR A 427 -4.49 14.46 3.60
C THR A 427 -3.22 14.32 4.41
N GLY A 428 -3.07 15.09 5.50
CA GLY A 428 -1.93 15.04 6.42
C GLY A 428 -2.37 14.73 7.86
N TYR A 429 -1.55 13.94 8.56
CA TYR A 429 -1.82 13.47 9.92
C TYR A 429 -0.57 13.61 10.80
N VAL A 430 0.08 14.77 10.73
CA VAL A 430 1.30 15.04 11.48
C VAL A 430 1.05 14.90 13.00
N GLY A 431 1.89 14.12 13.66
CA GLY A 431 1.85 13.86 15.09
C GLY A 431 2.26 12.43 15.46
N SER A 432 2.74 12.20 16.67
CA SER A 432 3.13 10.86 17.14
C SER A 432 1.93 10.01 17.56
N ARG A 433 0.85 10.65 17.97
CA ARG A 433 -0.44 10.08 18.33
C ARG A 433 -1.55 10.95 17.76
N LEU A 434 -2.66 10.32 17.38
CA LEU A 434 -3.86 10.99 16.92
C LEU A 434 -4.81 11.18 18.10
N ASN A 435 -5.45 12.35 18.18
CA ASN A 435 -6.21 12.76 19.35
C ASN A 435 -5.46 12.52 20.67
N ASP A 436 -4.13 12.72 20.69
CA ASP A 436 -3.19 12.53 21.81
C ASP A 436 -3.03 11.08 22.32
N THR A 437 -3.84 10.12 21.88
CA THR A 437 -3.90 8.77 22.45
C THR A 437 -3.76 7.65 21.44
N GLU A 438 -4.33 7.81 20.25
CA GLU A 438 -4.48 6.71 19.28
C GLU A 438 -3.26 6.58 18.36
N TRP A 439 -2.93 5.33 18.01
CA TRP A 439 -1.91 5.04 17.02
C TRP A 439 -2.46 5.25 15.59
N HIS A 440 -1.62 5.70 14.66
CA HIS A 440 -1.97 5.86 13.22
C HIS A 440 -2.49 4.57 12.55
N HIS A 441 -2.28 3.42 13.16
CA HIS A 441 -2.54 2.11 12.58
C HIS A 441 -3.33 1.17 13.50
N GLY A 442 -3.98 1.70 14.55
CA GLY A 442 -5.02 1.00 15.31
C GLY A 442 -6.36 0.94 14.57
N GLN A 443 -7.29 0.11 15.04
CA GLN A 443 -8.63 -0.02 14.43
C GLN A 443 -9.35 1.34 14.31
N TYR A 444 -9.21 2.23 15.31
CA TYR A 444 -9.79 3.59 15.26
C TYR A 444 -9.40 4.32 13.98
N MET A 445 -8.12 4.32 13.63
CA MET A 445 -7.63 5.00 12.44
C MET A 445 -7.93 4.26 11.16
N VAL A 446 -7.97 2.93 11.18
CA VAL A 446 -8.45 2.15 10.02
C VAL A 446 -9.88 2.55 9.66
N GLN A 447 -10.77 2.68 10.65
CA GLN A 447 -12.15 3.17 10.47
C GLN A 447 -12.17 4.61 9.94
N HIS A 448 -11.31 5.49 10.49
CA HIS A 448 -11.19 6.88 10.03
C HIS A 448 -10.74 6.96 8.56
N PHE A 449 -9.65 6.30 8.19
CA PHE A 449 -9.17 6.30 6.79
C PHE A 449 -10.22 5.75 5.83
N GLN A 450 -10.95 4.72 6.22
CA GLN A 450 -12.06 4.19 5.43
C GLN A 450 -13.16 5.23 5.24
N ASN A 451 -13.57 5.92 6.32
CA ASN A 451 -14.58 6.98 6.27
C ASN A 451 -14.14 8.15 5.37
N VAL A 452 -12.86 8.53 5.41
CA VAL A 452 -12.30 9.57 4.52
C VAL A 452 -12.43 9.16 3.06
N VAL A 453 -12.01 7.95 2.71
CA VAL A 453 -12.05 7.42 1.34
C VAL A 453 -13.48 7.34 0.81
N GLU A 454 -14.41 6.81 1.62
CA GLU A 454 -15.82 6.68 1.23
C GLU A 454 -16.52 8.04 1.12
N THR A 455 -16.20 8.98 2.02
CA THR A 455 -16.74 10.35 1.93
C THR A 455 -16.20 11.06 0.70
N ALA A 456 -14.91 11.00 0.44
CA ALA A 456 -14.29 11.56 -0.76
C ALA A 456 -14.90 10.98 -2.05
N ALA A 457 -15.16 9.67 -2.07
CA ALA A 457 -15.79 9.03 -3.23
C ALA A 457 -17.18 9.57 -3.54
N ARG A 458 -18.00 9.89 -2.52
CA ARG A 458 -19.32 10.52 -2.71
C ARG A 458 -19.23 11.89 -3.41
N HIS A 459 -18.11 12.58 -3.25
CA HIS A 459 -17.81 13.87 -3.85
C HIS A 459 -16.90 13.76 -5.09
N HIS A 460 -16.66 12.56 -5.62
CA HIS A 460 -15.77 12.31 -6.76
C HIS A 460 -14.34 12.84 -6.55
N ILE A 461 -13.80 12.70 -5.34
CA ILE A 461 -12.46 13.13 -4.96
C ILE A 461 -11.57 11.89 -4.75
N ALA A 462 -10.39 11.92 -5.38
CA ALA A 462 -9.32 10.96 -5.14
C ALA A 462 -8.49 11.37 -3.91
N ILE A 463 -7.87 10.40 -3.24
CA ILE A 463 -7.09 10.61 -2.03
C ILE A 463 -5.62 10.25 -2.26
N ASP A 464 -4.76 11.15 -1.83
CA ASP A 464 -3.36 10.95 -1.52
C ASP A 464 -3.19 11.13 -0.01
N ALA A 465 -2.68 10.13 0.71
CA ALA A 465 -2.60 10.20 2.17
C ALA A 465 -1.15 10.24 2.66
N HIS A 466 -0.80 11.30 3.39
CA HIS A 466 0.47 11.44 4.11
C HIS A 466 0.31 11.10 5.60
N GLU A 467 1.39 10.68 6.24
CA GLU A 467 1.40 10.04 7.58
C GLU A 467 0.32 8.95 7.73
N PRO A 468 0.05 8.16 6.70
CA PRO A 468 -1.08 7.26 6.66
C PRO A 468 -0.79 5.95 7.39
N ILE A 469 -1.83 5.13 7.51
CA ILE A 469 -1.63 3.71 7.66
C ILE A 469 -1.06 3.11 6.35
N LYS A 470 -0.25 2.05 6.45
CA LYS A 470 0.26 1.27 5.31
C LYS A 470 -0.85 0.85 4.34
N ASP A 471 -0.54 0.76 3.06
CA ASP A 471 -1.47 0.22 2.06
C ASP A 471 -1.66 -1.31 2.27
N THR A 472 -2.83 -1.80 1.92
CA THR A 472 -3.22 -3.22 2.00
C THR A 472 -4.00 -3.68 0.77
N GLY A 473 -3.79 -2.99 -0.36
CA GLY A 473 -4.44 -3.29 -1.64
C GLY A 473 -5.88 -2.79 -1.77
N LEU A 474 -6.35 -1.96 -0.82
CA LEU A 474 -7.73 -1.42 -0.81
C LEU A 474 -8.07 -0.62 -2.07
N ARG A 475 -7.07 -0.19 -2.86
CA ARG A 475 -7.28 0.48 -4.15
C ARG A 475 -8.05 -0.36 -5.17
N ARG A 476 -8.12 -1.70 -5.01
CA ARG A 476 -9.01 -2.54 -5.82
C ARG A 476 -10.48 -2.29 -5.47
N THR A 477 -10.82 -2.20 -4.19
CA THR A 477 -12.18 -1.99 -3.69
C THR A 477 -12.60 -0.53 -3.75
N TYR A 478 -11.66 0.37 -3.48
CA TYR A 478 -11.84 1.82 -3.47
C TYR A 478 -10.80 2.50 -4.37
N PRO A 479 -11.01 2.52 -5.69
CA PRO A 479 -10.04 3.07 -6.64
C PRO A 479 -9.71 4.56 -6.46
N ASN A 480 -10.50 5.31 -5.70
CA ASN A 480 -10.19 6.68 -5.33
C ASN A 480 -9.13 6.80 -4.22
N MET A 481 -8.76 5.73 -3.52
CA MET A 481 -7.57 5.69 -2.67
C MET A 481 -6.36 5.42 -3.56
N MET A 482 -5.75 6.46 -4.09
CA MET A 482 -4.76 6.32 -5.15
C MET A 482 -3.36 6.05 -4.62
N THR A 483 -2.87 6.87 -3.71
CA THR A 483 -1.50 6.76 -3.22
C THR A 483 -1.39 7.12 -1.76
N ARG A 484 -0.29 6.71 -1.14
CA ARG A 484 0.04 6.97 0.26
C ARG A 484 1.54 7.20 0.38
N GLU A 485 1.96 8.08 1.26
CA GLU A 485 3.36 8.14 1.66
C GLU A 485 3.78 6.83 2.37
N GLY A 486 3.44 6.66 3.63
CA GLY A 486 3.61 5.43 4.41
C GLY A 486 5.04 4.87 4.48
N ALA A 487 6.03 5.71 4.28
CA ALA A 487 7.46 5.49 4.50
C ALA A 487 8.17 6.84 4.50
N ARG A 488 9.44 6.86 4.86
CA ARG A 488 10.27 8.06 4.78
C ARG A 488 10.43 8.51 3.33
N GLY A 489 9.84 9.67 2.98
CA GLY A 489 9.81 10.24 1.64
C GLY A 489 10.95 11.23 1.36
N GLY A 490 10.89 11.87 0.17
CA GLY A 490 11.90 12.85 -0.26
C GLY A 490 11.93 14.14 0.55
N GLU A 491 10.87 14.47 1.28
CA GLU A 491 10.83 15.68 2.12
C GLU A 491 11.91 15.73 3.21
N TYR A 492 12.34 14.57 3.70
CA TYR A 492 13.40 14.47 4.71
C TYR A 492 14.76 14.99 4.23
N ASP A 493 14.96 15.06 2.92
CA ASP A 493 16.17 15.66 2.34
C ASP A 493 16.19 17.19 2.47
N ALA A 494 15.02 17.84 2.60
CA ALA A 494 14.92 19.30 2.76
C ALA A 494 15.54 19.81 4.06
N TRP A 495 15.47 19.01 5.11
CA TRP A 495 15.85 19.43 6.48
C TRP A 495 17.22 19.00 6.92
N SER A 496 17.96 18.34 6.03
CA SER A 496 19.21 17.68 6.36
C SER A 496 20.32 18.06 5.40
N HIS A 497 21.56 18.09 5.89
CA HIS A 497 22.73 17.99 5.01
C HIS A 497 22.61 16.73 4.17
N ALA A 498 23.03 16.78 2.90
CA ALA A 498 22.90 15.65 1.98
C ALA A 498 23.50 14.33 2.50
N ALA A 499 24.54 14.39 3.33
CA ALA A 499 25.12 13.21 3.98
C ALA A 499 24.32 12.66 5.19
N GLN A 500 23.24 13.34 5.59
CA GLN A 500 22.45 13.03 6.80
C GLN A 500 20.95 12.84 6.51
N GLY A 501 20.49 13.13 5.29
CA GLY A 501 19.12 12.94 4.81
C GLY A 501 18.78 11.47 4.58
N ASN A 502 18.05 11.19 3.51
CA ASN A 502 17.86 9.83 3.04
C ASN A 502 19.20 9.31 2.45
N HIS A 503 19.72 8.20 2.97
CA HIS A 503 20.88 7.57 2.34
C HIS A 503 20.50 7.05 0.95
N PRO A 504 21.44 7.03 -0.03
CA PRO A 504 21.15 6.54 -1.38
C PRO A 504 20.57 5.11 -1.41
N ASP A 505 20.96 4.22 -0.49
CA ASP A 505 20.43 2.86 -0.38
C ASP A 505 18.95 2.81 0.02
N HIS A 506 18.41 3.85 0.69
CA HIS A 506 17.02 3.88 1.09
C HIS A 506 16.07 3.67 -0.11
N ALA A 507 16.30 4.37 -1.21
CA ALA A 507 15.51 4.22 -2.44
C ALA A 507 15.71 2.86 -3.13
N THR A 508 16.77 2.12 -2.81
CA THR A 508 17.00 0.75 -3.29
C THR A 508 16.46 -0.34 -2.35
N ILE A 509 15.89 0.05 -1.20
CA ILE A 509 15.22 -0.85 -0.26
C ILE A 509 13.70 -0.78 -0.44
N LEU A 510 13.15 0.41 -0.71
CA LEU A 510 11.70 0.63 -0.83
C LEU A 510 11.00 -0.31 -1.83
N PRO A 511 11.54 -0.63 -3.04
CA PRO A 511 10.91 -1.54 -3.98
C PRO A 511 10.66 -2.95 -3.44
N TYR A 512 11.47 -3.40 -2.49
CA TYR A 512 11.43 -4.73 -1.90
C TYR A 512 10.70 -4.79 -0.55
N THR A 513 10.23 -3.66 -0.06
CA THR A 513 9.59 -3.51 1.25
C THR A 513 8.31 -2.71 1.11
N ARG A 514 8.32 -1.38 1.31
CA ARG A 514 7.16 -0.50 1.28
C ARG A 514 6.33 -0.64 0.00
N MET A 515 6.98 -0.73 -1.17
CA MET A 515 6.27 -0.79 -2.47
C MET A 515 5.52 -2.10 -2.70
N LEU A 516 5.84 -3.18 -1.96
CA LEU A 516 5.09 -4.43 -2.03
C LEU A 516 3.65 -4.30 -1.53
N SER A 517 3.35 -3.26 -0.75
CA SER A 517 1.98 -2.97 -0.30
C SER A 517 1.16 -2.16 -1.31
N GLY A 518 1.80 -1.34 -2.13
CA GLY A 518 1.13 -0.51 -3.14
C GLY A 518 1.86 0.80 -3.45
N PRO A 519 1.23 1.69 -4.23
CA PRO A 519 1.79 2.97 -4.66
C PRO A 519 2.29 3.83 -3.50
N MET A 520 3.32 4.64 -3.78
CA MET A 520 3.89 5.54 -2.80
C MET A 520 4.07 6.96 -3.36
N ASP A 521 3.56 7.97 -2.66
CA ASP A 521 3.91 9.37 -2.91
C ASP A 521 5.27 9.68 -2.26
N TYR A 522 6.35 9.48 -3.03
CA TYR A 522 7.74 9.69 -2.59
C TYR A 522 8.22 11.12 -2.79
N THR A 523 7.54 11.90 -3.64
CA THR A 523 7.93 13.27 -4.01
C THR A 523 9.26 13.35 -4.79
N ALA A 524 9.40 12.49 -5.81
CA ALA A 524 10.60 12.45 -6.66
C ALA A 524 10.65 13.61 -7.69
N GLY A 525 11.75 13.70 -8.41
CA GLY A 525 11.93 14.61 -9.53
C GLY A 525 12.56 15.95 -9.17
N ILE A 526 13.17 16.10 -8.02
CA ILE A 526 13.95 17.27 -7.64
C ILE A 526 15.22 17.30 -8.49
N VAL A 527 15.46 18.38 -9.20
CA VAL A 527 16.63 18.58 -10.09
C VAL A 527 17.64 19.55 -9.52
N ASP A 528 17.22 20.50 -8.67
CA ASP A 528 18.12 21.32 -7.86
C ASP A 528 18.45 20.59 -6.55
N LEU A 529 19.53 19.82 -6.58
CA LEU A 529 19.90 18.90 -5.51
C LEU A 529 20.69 19.54 -4.36
N ARG A 530 21.00 20.82 -4.43
CA ARG A 530 21.71 21.58 -3.38
C ARG A 530 21.02 22.90 -3.15
N PHE A 531 20.67 23.19 -1.91
CA PHE A 531 19.90 24.37 -1.52
C PHE A 531 20.26 24.82 -0.11
N GLY A 532 19.70 25.97 0.31
CA GLY A 532 20.02 26.63 1.58
C GLY A 532 21.09 27.71 1.40
N GLU A 533 21.33 28.48 2.48
CA GLU A 533 22.19 29.70 2.43
C GLU A 533 23.65 29.41 2.04
N GLN A 534 24.15 28.19 2.28
CA GLN A 534 25.52 27.76 1.97
C GLN A 534 25.55 26.45 1.15
N GLU A 535 24.43 26.09 0.51
CA GLU A 535 24.26 24.81 -0.19
C GLU A 535 24.54 23.59 0.70
N GLU A 536 24.34 23.74 2.01
CA GLU A 536 24.64 22.69 2.99
C GLU A 536 23.58 21.58 2.97
N ASN A 537 22.32 21.92 2.69
CA ASN A 537 21.24 20.95 2.58
C ASN A 537 21.17 20.40 1.16
N GLY A 538 20.65 19.20 1.03
CA GLY A 538 20.53 18.61 -0.30
C GLY A 538 20.00 17.19 -0.31
N VAL A 539 19.52 16.82 -1.49
CA VAL A 539 19.03 15.49 -1.79
C VAL A 539 20.21 14.54 -2.00
N SER A 540 20.18 13.39 -1.33
CA SER A 540 21.25 12.35 -1.41
C SER A 540 21.10 11.51 -2.68
N SER A 541 21.23 12.12 -3.83
CA SER A 541 20.91 11.53 -5.13
C SER A 541 21.72 12.24 -6.24
N THR A 542 21.76 11.63 -7.43
CA THR A 542 22.07 12.35 -8.67
C THR A 542 20.76 12.73 -9.39
N VAL A 543 20.84 13.69 -10.34
CA VAL A 543 19.68 14.05 -11.18
C VAL A 543 19.17 12.83 -11.94
N ALA A 544 20.05 12.00 -12.51
CA ALA A 544 19.63 10.80 -13.25
C ALA A 544 18.83 9.82 -12.36
N LYS A 545 19.21 9.68 -11.09
CA LYS A 545 18.46 8.86 -10.13
C LYS A 545 17.09 9.48 -9.83
N GLN A 546 16.97 10.81 -9.67
CA GLN A 546 15.67 11.46 -9.46
C GLN A 546 14.71 11.20 -10.61
N LEU A 547 15.20 11.18 -11.86
CA LEU A 547 14.39 10.80 -13.01
C LEU A 547 13.98 9.32 -12.95
N ALA A 548 14.93 8.43 -12.60
CA ALA A 548 14.68 6.98 -12.51
C ALA A 548 13.65 6.64 -11.41
N LEU A 549 13.64 7.39 -10.30
CA LEU A 549 12.68 7.20 -9.20
C LEU A 549 11.22 7.36 -9.66
N MET A 550 10.93 8.19 -10.66
CA MET A 550 9.58 8.32 -11.22
C MET A 550 9.09 7.04 -11.93
N VAL A 551 10.00 6.13 -12.29
CA VAL A 551 9.66 4.81 -12.83
C VAL A 551 9.68 3.76 -11.72
N VAL A 552 10.69 3.79 -10.85
CA VAL A 552 10.92 2.77 -9.82
C VAL A 552 9.91 2.88 -8.68
N ILE A 553 9.69 4.08 -8.15
CA ILE A 553 8.72 4.33 -7.07
C ILE A 553 7.44 4.88 -7.69
N TYR A 554 6.52 3.98 -7.96
CA TYR A 554 5.27 4.29 -8.64
C TYR A 554 4.29 5.05 -7.75
N SER A 555 3.72 6.12 -8.29
CA SER A 555 2.53 6.80 -7.76
C SER A 555 1.57 7.15 -8.91
N PRO A 556 0.27 6.83 -8.82
CA PRO A 556 -0.72 7.27 -9.82
C PRO A 556 -1.06 8.75 -9.72
N LEU A 557 -0.77 9.38 -8.59
CA LEU A 557 -0.67 10.84 -8.43
C LEU A 557 0.81 11.15 -8.22
N GLN A 558 1.53 11.35 -9.31
CA GLN A 558 2.98 11.51 -9.31
C GLN A 558 3.36 12.96 -9.19
N MET A 559 3.95 13.35 -8.07
CA MET A 559 4.49 14.70 -7.92
C MET A 559 5.78 14.90 -8.74
N ALA A 560 5.88 16.03 -9.42
CA ALA A 560 7.14 16.62 -9.83
C ALA A 560 7.50 17.69 -8.79
N ALA A 561 8.37 17.31 -7.86
CA ALA A 561 8.44 17.95 -6.55
C ALA A 561 9.20 19.27 -6.50
N ASP A 562 10.03 19.57 -7.50
CA ASP A 562 10.86 20.77 -7.53
C ASP A 562 10.08 22.05 -7.91
N LEU A 563 10.74 23.18 -7.76
CA LEU A 563 10.19 24.49 -8.12
C LEU A 563 10.08 24.64 -9.65
N PRO A 564 9.06 25.33 -10.17
CA PRO A 564 8.89 25.58 -11.60
C PRO A 564 10.13 26.15 -12.28
N GLU A 565 10.81 27.09 -11.63
CA GLU A 565 12.02 27.75 -12.14
C GLU A 565 13.21 26.82 -12.30
N ASN A 566 13.32 25.74 -11.52
CA ASN A 566 14.38 24.75 -11.62
C ASN A 566 14.17 23.80 -12.80
N TYR A 567 12.93 23.59 -13.21
CA TYR A 567 12.59 22.76 -14.37
C TYR A 567 12.81 23.43 -15.70
N GLU A 568 12.55 24.76 -15.81
CA GLU A 568 12.60 25.48 -17.08
C GLU A 568 14.03 25.51 -17.63
N GLY A 569 14.23 24.86 -18.78
CA GLY A 569 15.55 24.74 -19.42
C GLY A 569 16.43 23.60 -18.91
N HIS A 570 16.02 22.88 -17.88
CA HIS A 570 16.78 21.74 -17.39
C HIS A 570 16.68 20.53 -18.35
N PRO A 571 17.81 19.88 -18.74
CA PRO A 571 17.82 18.81 -19.74
C PRO A 571 16.99 17.55 -19.32
N GLY A 572 16.87 17.27 -18.02
CA GLY A 572 16.07 16.17 -17.48
C GLY A 572 14.56 16.44 -17.49
N PHE A 573 14.12 17.70 -17.66
CA PHE A 573 12.73 18.06 -17.56
C PHE A 573 11.84 17.40 -18.64
N GLN A 574 12.42 17.12 -19.82
CA GLN A 574 11.68 16.42 -20.86
C GLN A 574 11.25 15.02 -20.41
N PHE A 575 12.11 14.28 -19.69
CA PHE A 575 11.75 12.97 -19.13
C PHE A 575 10.60 13.08 -18.12
N ILE A 576 10.66 14.06 -17.19
CA ILE A 576 9.61 14.31 -16.19
C ILE A 576 8.27 14.58 -16.86
N ARG A 577 8.27 15.31 -17.99
CA ARG A 577 7.05 15.57 -18.76
C ARG A 577 6.51 14.34 -19.48
N ASP A 578 7.37 13.47 -19.95
CA ASP A 578 7.02 12.32 -20.78
C ASP A 578 6.62 11.09 -19.97
N VAL A 579 7.26 10.83 -18.82
CA VAL A 579 6.97 9.64 -18.01
C VAL A 579 5.51 9.65 -17.55
N PRO A 580 4.74 8.55 -17.79
CA PRO A 580 3.34 8.50 -17.38
C PRO A 580 3.19 8.14 -15.90
N ALA A 581 1.96 8.27 -15.40
CA ALA A 581 1.56 7.86 -14.05
C ALA A 581 0.57 6.69 -14.05
N ASP A 582 0.37 6.02 -15.20
CA ASP A 582 -0.52 4.87 -15.35
C ASP A 582 0.08 3.88 -16.34
N TRP A 583 0.12 2.59 -15.96
CA TRP A 583 0.91 1.60 -16.65
C TRP A 583 0.06 0.43 -17.17
N GLU A 584 0.41 -0.07 -18.34
CA GLU A 584 -0.15 -1.30 -18.89
C GLU A 584 0.52 -2.53 -18.30
N GLU A 585 1.85 -2.46 -18.12
CA GLU A 585 2.68 -3.55 -17.63
C GLU A 585 3.84 -3.01 -16.80
N SER A 586 4.27 -3.76 -15.79
CA SER A 586 5.42 -3.45 -14.94
C SER A 586 6.20 -4.71 -14.63
N ILE A 587 7.52 -4.69 -14.89
CA ILE A 587 8.41 -5.83 -14.76
C ILE A 587 9.66 -5.41 -13.98
N ALA A 588 9.88 -5.99 -12.80
CA ALA A 588 11.16 -5.92 -12.11
C ALA A 588 12.14 -6.85 -12.85
N LEU A 589 13.20 -6.28 -13.39
CA LEU A 589 14.14 -7.00 -14.28
C LEU A 589 15.33 -7.58 -13.52
N ASP A 590 15.84 -6.83 -12.56
CA ASP A 590 17.01 -7.22 -11.75
C ASP A 590 17.07 -6.38 -10.48
N GLY A 591 17.75 -6.89 -9.44
CA GLY A 591 17.92 -6.13 -8.23
C GLY A 591 18.44 -6.91 -7.04
N ARG A 592 18.95 -6.16 -6.06
CA ARG A 592 19.40 -6.66 -4.76
C ARG A 592 19.07 -5.63 -3.68
N ILE A 593 18.39 -6.06 -2.62
CA ILE A 593 17.94 -5.17 -1.55
C ILE A 593 19.09 -4.35 -0.97
N GLY A 594 18.90 -3.03 -0.90
CA GLY A 594 19.90 -2.10 -0.39
C GLY A 594 21.10 -1.91 -1.30
N ALA A 595 21.05 -2.38 -2.54
CA ALA A 595 22.13 -2.21 -3.49
C ALA A 595 21.67 -1.55 -4.80
N TYR A 596 20.70 -2.13 -5.48
CA TYR A 596 20.16 -1.58 -6.72
C TYR A 596 18.81 -2.19 -7.07
N PHE A 597 18.07 -1.53 -7.96
CA PHE A 597 16.83 -2.03 -8.52
C PHE A 597 16.65 -1.55 -9.95
N VAL A 598 16.14 -2.43 -10.82
CA VAL A 598 15.84 -2.13 -12.23
C VAL A 598 14.41 -2.53 -12.55
N MET A 599 13.64 -1.57 -13.05
CA MET A 599 12.22 -1.73 -13.39
C MET A 599 11.97 -1.25 -14.81
N ALA A 600 11.25 -2.06 -15.61
CA ALA A 600 10.68 -1.65 -16.88
C ALA A 600 9.15 -1.52 -16.75
N ARG A 601 8.56 -0.52 -17.43
CA ARG A 601 7.12 -0.29 -17.43
C ARG A 601 6.65 0.16 -18.81
N LYS A 602 5.49 -0.39 -19.25
CA LYS A 602 4.82 0.02 -20.48
C LYS A 602 3.73 1.04 -20.18
N ASP A 603 3.71 2.15 -20.92
CA ASP A 603 2.66 3.15 -20.80
C ASP A 603 1.31 2.55 -21.20
N ARG A 604 0.27 2.81 -20.40
CA ARG A 604 -1.10 2.34 -20.67
C ARG A 604 -1.72 2.99 -21.92
N ASN A 605 -1.30 4.21 -22.25
CA ASN A 605 -1.93 5.07 -23.24
C ASN A 605 -1.10 5.23 -24.52
N SER A 606 0.11 4.67 -24.57
CA SER A 606 0.99 4.70 -25.74
C SER A 606 1.79 3.39 -25.85
N PRO A 607 2.46 3.12 -26.98
CA PRO A 607 3.32 1.95 -27.12
C PRO A 607 4.72 2.16 -26.51
N ASP A 608 4.94 3.23 -25.77
CA ASP A 608 6.24 3.55 -25.17
C ASP A 608 6.52 2.66 -23.95
N TRP A 609 7.79 2.31 -23.80
CA TRP A 609 8.32 1.69 -22.59
C TRP A 609 9.24 2.65 -21.85
N TYR A 610 9.30 2.48 -20.55
CA TYR A 610 10.17 3.23 -19.65
C TYR A 610 10.97 2.28 -18.79
N LEU A 611 12.25 2.60 -18.55
CA LEU A 611 13.11 1.86 -17.62
C LEU A 611 13.68 2.83 -16.61
N GLY A 612 13.63 2.44 -15.34
CA GLY A 612 14.30 3.12 -14.23
C GLY A 612 15.28 2.16 -13.56
N ALA A 613 16.52 2.62 -13.35
CA ALA A 613 17.54 1.92 -12.57
C ALA A 613 18.11 2.86 -11.51
N VAL A 614 18.23 2.37 -10.27
CA VAL A 614 18.74 3.13 -9.12
C VAL A 614 19.81 2.33 -8.38
N SER A 615 20.81 3.02 -7.82
CA SER A 615 21.93 2.44 -7.09
C SER A 615 22.08 3.04 -5.68
N ASP A 616 22.72 2.26 -4.80
CA ASP A 616 23.22 2.69 -3.50
C ASP A 616 24.51 3.56 -3.65
N GLU A 617 25.28 3.70 -2.58
CA GLU A 617 26.54 4.46 -2.55
C GLU A 617 27.67 3.83 -3.38
N GLN A 618 27.41 2.69 -4.05
CA GLN A 618 28.41 2.01 -4.87
C GLN A 618 28.10 2.23 -6.35
N ALA A 619 29.13 2.65 -7.11
CA ALA A 619 29.02 2.67 -8.57
C ALA A 619 28.95 1.24 -9.13
N ARG A 620 28.18 1.04 -10.18
CA ARG A 620 28.04 -0.29 -10.81
C ARG A 620 27.64 -0.23 -12.27
N THR A 621 27.91 -1.31 -12.98
CA THR A 621 27.41 -1.55 -14.33
C THR A 621 26.48 -2.75 -14.27
N ILE A 622 25.24 -2.59 -14.79
CA ILE A 622 24.24 -3.64 -14.86
C ILE A 622 23.93 -3.90 -16.32
N THR A 623 24.01 -5.14 -16.77
CA THR A 623 23.62 -5.52 -18.14
C THR A 623 22.18 -5.99 -18.12
N VAL A 624 21.30 -5.29 -18.85
CA VAL A 624 19.87 -5.57 -18.91
C VAL A 624 19.50 -6.02 -20.31
N PRO A 625 18.95 -7.24 -20.50
CA PRO A 625 18.35 -7.64 -21.76
C PRO A 625 17.08 -6.84 -22.02
N LEU A 626 16.79 -6.53 -23.27
CA LEU A 626 15.62 -5.75 -23.67
C LEU A 626 14.45 -6.63 -24.16
N ASP A 627 14.41 -7.89 -23.76
CA ASP A 627 13.40 -8.88 -24.16
C ASP A 627 11.97 -8.57 -23.68
N PHE A 628 11.82 -7.57 -22.80
CA PHE A 628 10.53 -7.00 -22.44
C PHE A 628 9.93 -6.11 -23.53
N LEU A 629 10.69 -5.64 -24.51
CA LEU A 629 10.21 -4.84 -25.64
C LEU A 629 9.43 -5.71 -26.63
N ASP A 630 8.50 -5.10 -27.35
CA ASP A 630 7.69 -5.83 -28.33
C ASP A 630 8.57 -6.39 -29.46
N ASN A 631 8.43 -7.69 -29.72
CA ASN A 631 9.17 -8.39 -30.77
C ASN A 631 8.95 -7.75 -32.17
N ALA A 632 9.98 -7.75 -33.01
CA ALA A 632 9.99 -7.17 -34.36
C ALA A 632 9.78 -5.65 -34.41
N THR A 633 9.83 -4.97 -33.28
CA THR A 633 9.76 -3.50 -33.20
C THR A 633 11.14 -2.91 -32.93
N THR A 634 11.48 -1.87 -33.69
CA THR A 634 12.68 -1.08 -33.44
C THR A 634 12.34 0.14 -32.62
N TYR A 635 13.09 0.42 -31.58
CA TYR A 635 12.86 1.52 -30.67
C TYR A 635 13.98 2.55 -30.72
N ARG A 636 13.63 3.81 -30.52
CA ARG A 636 14.55 4.87 -30.11
C ARG A 636 14.58 4.89 -28.58
N ALA A 637 15.72 4.54 -27.99
CA ALA A 637 16.00 4.69 -26.58
C ALA A 637 16.55 6.09 -26.31
N GLU A 638 15.86 6.91 -25.55
CA GLU A 638 16.32 8.19 -25.01
C GLU A 638 16.81 7.94 -23.58
N ILE A 639 18.12 8.06 -23.39
CA ILE A 639 18.81 7.63 -22.17
C ILE A 639 19.24 8.86 -21.39
N TYR A 640 18.77 8.97 -20.15
CA TYR A 640 19.14 9.98 -19.15
C TYR A 640 19.98 9.27 -18.09
N ALA A 641 21.29 9.43 -18.17
CA ALA A 641 22.26 8.74 -17.32
C ALA A 641 23.09 9.72 -16.50
N ASP A 642 23.74 9.21 -15.47
CA ASP A 642 24.76 9.96 -14.74
C ASP A 642 25.85 10.48 -15.69
N GLY A 643 26.17 11.78 -15.60
CA GLY A 643 27.22 12.41 -16.39
C GLY A 643 28.59 12.11 -15.85
N GLU A 644 29.62 12.58 -16.57
CA GLU A 644 31.02 12.37 -16.17
C GLU A 644 31.29 12.95 -14.78
N GLY A 645 31.84 12.12 -13.88
CA GLY A 645 32.18 12.48 -12.50
C GLY A 645 30.96 12.68 -11.59
N ALA A 646 29.76 12.22 -12.00
CA ALA A 646 28.56 12.28 -11.14
C ALA A 646 28.76 11.49 -9.83
N HIS A 647 28.35 12.09 -8.72
CA HIS A 647 28.44 11.52 -7.39
C HIS A 647 27.38 12.16 -6.49
N TRP A 648 26.60 11.36 -5.79
CA TRP A 648 25.44 11.81 -5.00
C TRP A 648 25.75 12.91 -3.97
N LEU A 649 26.97 12.93 -3.42
CA LEU A 649 27.37 13.91 -2.40
C LEU A 649 28.21 15.06 -2.99
N ASP A 650 29.26 14.74 -3.76
CA ASP A 650 30.24 15.75 -4.14
C ASP A 650 29.92 16.44 -5.46
N ASN A 651 29.21 15.77 -6.37
CA ASN A 651 28.91 16.28 -7.71
C ASN A 651 27.58 15.70 -8.26
N PRO A 652 26.42 16.06 -7.74
CA PRO A 652 25.15 15.39 -8.05
C PRO A 652 24.51 15.83 -9.38
N GLN A 653 24.90 16.97 -9.94
CA GLN A 653 24.23 17.64 -11.06
C GLN A 653 24.52 17.06 -12.46
N PRO A 654 25.69 16.46 -12.77
CA PRO A 654 25.97 16.05 -14.13
C PRO A 654 24.98 15.02 -14.66
N LEU A 655 24.31 15.37 -15.77
CA LEU A 655 23.36 14.54 -16.50
C LEU A 655 23.83 14.38 -17.96
N ALA A 656 23.90 13.13 -18.44
CA ALA A 656 24.20 12.82 -19.82
C ALA A 656 22.93 12.35 -20.54
N VAL A 657 22.53 13.05 -21.60
CA VAL A 657 21.38 12.66 -22.43
C VAL A 657 21.89 12.09 -23.77
N LYS A 658 21.54 10.84 -24.07
CA LYS A 658 21.98 10.10 -25.26
C LYS A 658 20.81 9.42 -25.94
N THR A 659 20.95 9.10 -27.22
CA THR A 659 19.99 8.28 -27.96
C THR A 659 20.66 7.07 -28.58
N LYS A 660 19.95 5.94 -28.62
CA LYS A 660 20.37 4.68 -29.22
C LYS A 660 19.18 4.03 -29.93
N THR A 661 19.42 3.36 -31.06
CA THR A 661 18.41 2.50 -31.67
C THR A 661 18.60 1.09 -31.16
N VAL A 662 17.52 0.46 -30.70
CA VAL A 662 17.52 -0.88 -30.08
C VAL A 662 16.31 -1.70 -30.48
N THR A 663 16.40 -3.01 -30.26
CA THR A 663 15.34 -4.02 -30.43
C THR A 663 15.26 -4.91 -29.21
N ALA A 664 14.26 -5.80 -29.13
CA ALA A 664 14.12 -6.81 -28.08
C ALA A 664 15.32 -7.80 -28.01
N GLU A 665 16.11 -7.94 -29.09
CA GLU A 665 17.28 -8.85 -29.15
C GLU A 665 18.56 -8.20 -28.53
N ASP A 666 18.51 -6.90 -28.24
CA ASP A 666 19.63 -6.15 -27.68
C ASP A 666 19.73 -6.26 -26.16
N SER A 667 20.88 -5.84 -25.64
CA SER A 667 21.08 -5.55 -24.21
C SER A 667 21.68 -4.17 -24.04
N LEU A 668 21.40 -3.55 -22.88
CA LEU A 668 22.02 -2.29 -22.50
C LEU A 668 22.87 -2.47 -21.24
N ASN A 669 24.05 -1.85 -21.25
CA ASN A 669 24.84 -1.65 -20.04
C ASN A 669 24.43 -0.34 -19.39
N LEU A 670 23.84 -0.44 -18.19
CA LEU A 670 23.48 0.70 -17.37
C LEU A 670 24.67 1.03 -16.46
N GLU A 671 25.31 2.16 -16.70
CA GLU A 671 26.40 2.65 -15.88
C GLU A 671 25.83 3.61 -14.83
N LEU A 672 25.81 3.19 -13.58
CA LEU A 672 25.25 3.95 -12.45
C LEU A 672 26.42 4.47 -11.60
N ALA A 673 26.43 5.78 -11.35
CA ALA A 673 27.37 6.40 -10.43
C ALA A 673 27.06 6.02 -8.97
N GLN A 674 27.91 6.43 -8.04
CA GLN A 674 27.64 6.34 -6.61
C GLN A 674 26.40 7.17 -6.24
N GLY A 675 25.39 6.53 -5.65
CA GLY A 675 24.08 7.14 -5.40
C GLY A 675 23.31 7.56 -6.65
N GLY A 676 23.71 7.00 -7.78
CA GLY A 676 23.22 7.37 -9.10
C GLY A 676 22.08 6.54 -9.63
N GLY A 677 21.73 6.81 -10.88
CA GLY A 677 20.66 6.12 -11.58
C GLY A 677 20.68 6.34 -13.08
N GLN A 678 19.72 5.71 -13.74
CA GLN A 678 19.51 5.87 -15.17
C GLN A 678 18.02 5.74 -15.48
N ALA A 679 17.48 6.69 -16.25
CA ALA A 679 16.12 6.66 -16.77
C ALA A 679 16.14 6.56 -18.29
N ILE A 680 15.27 5.72 -18.86
CA ILE A 680 15.23 5.50 -20.31
C ILE A 680 13.77 5.52 -20.76
N ARG A 681 13.50 6.23 -21.89
CA ARG A 681 12.26 6.10 -22.63
C ARG A 681 12.54 5.37 -23.95
N PHE A 682 11.76 4.36 -24.27
CA PHE A 682 11.81 3.63 -25.53
C PHE A 682 10.56 3.99 -26.35
N THR A 683 10.75 4.65 -27.46
CA THR A 683 9.67 5.03 -28.39
C THR A 683 9.78 4.20 -29.66
N PRO A 684 8.71 3.48 -30.10
CA PRO A 684 8.72 2.73 -31.34
C PRO A 684 9.01 3.62 -32.55
N LEU A 685 9.91 3.18 -33.41
CA LEU A 685 10.15 3.82 -34.68
C LEU A 685 9.12 3.26 -35.68
N ALA A 686 8.48 4.18 -36.45
CA ALA A 686 7.58 3.75 -37.51
C ALA A 686 8.30 2.78 -38.46
N ALA A 687 7.65 1.66 -38.81
CA ALA A 687 8.14 0.76 -39.81
C ALA A 687 8.34 1.56 -41.11
N ARG A 688 9.59 1.56 -41.64
CA ARG A 688 9.91 2.26 -42.91
C ARG A 688 9.31 1.54 -44.08
#